data_c259c3795049f51ea2dbf6c4b030bbe4
#
_entry.id   c259c3795049f51ea2dbf6c4b030bbe4
#
_cell.length_a   1.000
_cell.length_b   1.000
_cell.length_c   1.000
_cell.angle_alpha   90.00
_cell.angle_beta   90.00
_cell.angle_gamma   90.00
#
_symmetry.space_group_name_H-M   'P 1'
#
loop_
_entity.id
_entity.type
_entity.pdbx_description
1 polymer ?
#
loop_
_entity_poly.entity_id
_entity_poly.type
_entity_poly.pdbx_seq_one_letter_code
_entity_poly.pdbx_strand_id
1 'polypeptide(L)'
;MAKTAILSNGNLNIGLNEFGLVSDFYFPDNGYENHTLGRDLFHRIGIKIGDEFSWLQNGDWQFSSEYFEDALISKTEAINNNLQIKITFTDFVVSDFDVFARKIRVQNLANYPREVQLFLHQNFAINSSFHLADTVQFLPLEDDEKAILHYRGKRAFIISAQKVGGDFNQKSFKDFDQHTVGLFGIEGKLGSWCDAEDGILSSSNVEHGQTDSVLGFNFSLGVFESADFQYSISCADDHQLALTNFQKMRDEGFSKALSETKKSWQKWLAPALRFSKKLDLKYQKKFIQSLMLVKSHLAKTGAPIASNDSEMLNYARDDYSYCWPRDALFAIWPLIRLGYRDEPQRFFTFCKNSLTPGGFMMHKYLPNGELGPSWHPYSQGGETRNLPIQIDESAGILFLFAQYYKKFRDNSILDEFYDDLVKPIADFLVDFCGENNLPKPNYELWEMDFLSTTYSTSVVFAALYSASNLAQQLNRARDAKKWRDQALKIRTSAQNELFNPENNYFYRGIWPNGEKDSKIDASSFYGAFIFNLFDFKGEKLHRAFNVLEKRFNVDSQIGLPRFESDVYYRFSDDYEANIWPITTLWRAEFYIARGEILKAKEILDWVSDQQTSTGILPEQIDPRDLKHLSVAPLTWSQAEYVSALLDLIASEE
;
A
#
# COMPACT_ATOMS: atom_id res chain seq x y z
N MET A 1 -12.39 3.74 -7.27
CA MET A 1 -11.61 4.88 -7.83
C MET A 1 -10.29 4.97 -7.10
N ALA A 2 -9.18 5.14 -7.81
CA ALA A 2 -7.85 5.14 -7.21
C ALA A 2 -7.69 6.25 -6.17
N LYS A 3 -6.99 5.97 -5.07
CA LYS A 3 -6.58 7.01 -4.11
C LYS A 3 -5.73 8.07 -4.80
N THR A 4 -5.88 9.32 -4.40
CA THR A 4 -5.03 10.40 -4.91
C THR A 4 -3.84 10.70 -4.02
N ALA A 5 -3.92 10.40 -2.74
CA ALA A 5 -2.79 10.50 -1.81
C ALA A 5 -2.96 9.55 -0.62
N ILE A 6 -1.83 9.10 -0.09
CA ILE A 6 -1.71 8.32 1.12
C ILE A 6 -0.82 9.08 2.10
N LEU A 7 -1.20 9.15 3.35
CA LEU A 7 -0.46 9.84 4.42
C LEU A 7 -0.30 8.88 5.60
N SER A 8 0.90 8.76 6.16
CA SER A 8 1.12 7.81 7.25
C SER A 8 2.32 8.17 8.12
N ASN A 9 2.24 7.79 9.41
CA ASN A 9 3.37 7.74 10.35
C ASN A 9 3.67 6.30 10.84
N GLY A 10 2.99 5.30 10.28
CA GLY A 10 3.10 3.89 10.66
C GLY A 10 2.00 3.41 11.61
N ASN A 11 1.32 4.31 12.35
CA ASN A 11 0.17 4.02 13.20
C ASN A 11 -1.13 4.46 12.57
N LEU A 12 -1.13 5.72 12.16
CA LEU A 12 -2.23 6.36 11.48
C LEU A 12 -1.92 6.38 9.99
N ASN A 13 -2.84 5.81 9.19
CA ASN A 13 -2.75 5.82 7.74
C ASN A 13 -4.06 6.34 7.16
N ILE A 14 -3.95 7.37 6.33
CA ILE A 14 -5.08 8.08 5.73
C ILE A 14 -5.01 7.94 4.22
N GLY A 15 -6.07 7.43 3.62
CA GLY A 15 -6.29 7.45 2.18
C GLY A 15 -7.20 8.59 1.77
N LEU A 16 -6.76 9.41 0.81
CA LEU A 16 -7.57 10.47 0.21
C LEU A 16 -8.09 10.03 -1.15
N ASN A 17 -9.39 10.22 -1.40
CA ASN A 17 -10.03 9.93 -2.68
C ASN A 17 -9.75 11.01 -3.73
N GLU A 18 -10.35 10.90 -4.90
CA GLU A 18 -10.20 11.82 -6.02
C GLU A 18 -10.62 13.27 -5.74
N PHE A 19 -11.45 13.46 -4.72
CA PHE A 19 -11.89 14.78 -4.26
C PHE A 19 -10.99 15.36 -3.16
N GLY A 20 -9.91 14.66 -2.79
CA GLY A 20 -9.06 15.02 -1.65
C GLY A 20 -9.73 14.80 -0.29
N LEU A 21 -10.79 13.99 -0.23
CA LEU A 21 -11.53 13.68 0.99
C LEU A 21 -11.01 12.40 1.63
N VAL A 22 -11.00 12.34 2.98
CA VAL A 22 -10.62 11.13 3.71
C VAL A 22 -11.61 10.02 3.41
N SER A 23 -11.14 8.90 2.86
CA SER A 23 -11.94 7.73 2.48
C SER A 23 -11.40 6.41 3.05
N ASP A 24 -10.16 6.39 3.53
CA ASP A 24 -9.61 5.34 4.37
C ASP A 24 -8.96 5.93 5.60
N PHE A 25 -9.18 5.30 6.74
CA PHE A 25 -8.72 5.79 8.03
C PHE A 25 -8.31 4.61 8.91
N TYR A 26 -7.04 4.20 8.81
CA TYR A 26 -6.49 3.09 9.60
C TYR A 26 -5.80 3.60 10.86
N PHE A 27 -6.20 3.03 11.99
CA PHE A 27 -5.62 3.25 13.32
C PHE A 27 -5.94 2.03 14.21
N PRO A 28 -5.06 1.52 15.09
CA PRO A 28 -3.79 2.10 15.56
C PRO A 28 -2.56 1.62 14.80
N ASP A 29 -2.71 0.92 13.70
CA ASP A 29 -1.61 0.44 12.87
C ASP A 29 -2.02 0.44 11.39
N ASN A 30 -1.07 0.59 10.49
CA ASN A 30 -1.33 0.53 9.06
C ASN A 30 -2.04 -0.78 8.70
N GLY A 31 -3.24 -0.70 8.12
CA GLY A 31 -4.01 -1.85 7.65
C GLY A 31 -4.73 -2.67 8.73
N TYR A 32 -4.68 -2.27 10.01
CA TYR A 32 -5.29 -3.07 11.08
C TYR A 32 -6.80 -2.82 11.24
N GLU A 33 -7.20 -1.61 11.58
CA GLU A 33 -8.61 -1.23 11.70
C GLU A 33 -8.90 -0.05 10.78
N ASN A 34 -9.76 -0.23 9.77
CA ASN A 34 -10.24 0.87 8.94
C ASN A 34 -11.53 1.43 9.52
N HIS A 35 -11.52 2.69 9.92
CA HIS A 35 -12.64 3.36 10.55
C HIS A 35 -13.58 4.08 9.58
N THR A 36 -13.35 3.95 8.27
CA THR A 36 -14.26 4.41 7.21
C THR A 36 -14.82 3.27 6.36
N LEU A 37 -14.17 2.10 6.35
CA LEU A 37 -14.54 0.90 5.56
C LEU A 37 -14.64 1.10 4.04
N GLY A 38 -14.09 2.16 3.48
CA GLY A 38 -14.03 2.41 2.04
C GLY A 38 -15.36 2.45 1.28
N ARG A 39 -16.49 2.35 1.97
CA ARG A 39 -17.84 2.45 1.37
C ARG A 39 -18.36 3.84 1.63
N ASP A 40 -18.88 4.58 0.77
CA ASP A 40 -19.53 5.90 0.90
C ASP A 40 -19.36 6.65 2.24
N LEU A 41 -18.54 6.10 3.15
CA LEU A 41 -18.15 6.62 4.45
C LEU A 41 -16.87 7.45 4.29
N PHE A 42 -16.95 8.50 3.53
CA PHE A 42 -15.88 9.48 3.40
C PHE A 42 -16.27 10.77 4.08
N HIS A 43 -15.27 11.50 4.56
CA HIS A 43 -15.49 12.81 5.14
C HIS A 43 -15.84 13.80 4.04
N ARG A 44 -16.84 14.65 4.26
CA ARG A 44 -17.29 15.63 3.26
C ARG A 44 -16.82 17.03 3.60
N ILE A 45 -16.62 17.85 2.60
CA ILE A 45 -16.34 19.27 2.74
C ILE A 45 -17.31 20.03 1.82
N GLY A 46 -18.02 21.01 2.39
CA GLY A 46 -19.01 21.79 1.67
C GLY A 46 -18.77 23.29 1.78
N ILE A 47 -19.18 24.02 0.74
CA ILE A 47 -19.14 25.47 0.68
C ILE A 47 -20.54 26.00 0.39
N LYS A 48 -20.95 27.02 1.12
CA LYS A 48 -22.18 27.80 0.84
C LYS A 48 -21.82 29.25 0.58
N ILE A 49 -22.40 29.83 -0.47
CA ILE A 49 -22.23 31.23 -0.86
C ILE A 49 -23.62 31.76 -1.28
N GLY A 50 -24.19 32.63 -0.45
CA GLY A 50 -25.58 33.05 -0.63
C GLY A 50 -26.53 31.84 -0.52
N ASP A 51 -27.36 31.63 -1.54
CA ASP A 51 -28.28 30.48 -1.60
C ASP A 51 -27.69 29.22 -2.24
N GLU A 52 -26.48 29.32 -2.81
CA GLU A 52 -25.83 28.20 -3.47
C GLU A 52 -24.98 27.39 -2.50
N PHE A 53 -25.20 26.08 -2.50
CA PHE A 53 -24.42 25.10 -1.70
C PHE A 53 -23.79 24.05 -2.61
N SER A 54 -22.54 23.67 -2.37
CA SER A 54 -21.87 22.59 -3.07
C SER A 54 -20.96 21.79 -2.15
N TRP A 55 -21.15 20.46 -2.15
CA TRP A 55 -20.19 19.50 -1.62
C TRP A 55 -19.08 19.27 -2.65
N LEU A 56 -17.84 19.01 -2.19
CA LEU A 56 -16.70 18.76 -3.11
C LEU A 56 -16.90 17.54 -4.02
N GLN A 57 -17.65 16.53 -3.60
CA GLN A 57 -17.98 15.37 -4.42
C GLN A 57 -19.07 15.63 -5.48
N ASN A 58 -19.70 16.77 -5.49
CA ASN A 58 -20.62 17.16 -6.56
C ASN A 58 -19.80 17.51 -7.82
N GLY A 59 -20.29 17.18 -9.01
CA GLY A 59 -19.53 17.18 -10.26
C GLY A 59 -18.97 18.52 -10.79
N ASP A 60 -19.12 19.63 -10.05
CA ASP A 60 -18.77 20.99 -10.51
C ASP A 60 -17.33 21.42 -10.17
N TRP A 61 -16.56 20.54 -9.53
CA TRP A 61 -15.22 20.83 -9.05
C TRP A 61 -14.14 20.20 -9.94
N GLN A 62 -13.04 20.92 -10.13
CA GLN A 62 -11.84 20.43 -10.78
C GLN A 62 -10.74 20.24 -9.72
N PHE A 63 -10.10 19.07 -9.73
CA PHE A 63 -9.11 18.70 -8.74
C PHE A 63 -7.73 18.50 -9.35
N SER A 64 -6.70 18.85 -8.57
CA SER A 64 -5.33 18.42 -8.80
C SER A 64 -4.67 18.11 -7.47
N SER A 65 -3.89 17.03 -7.42
CA SER A 65 -3.19 16.60 -6.20
C SER A 65 -1.72 16.32 -6.50
N GLU A 66 -0.84 16.67 -5.56
CA GLU A 66 0.59 16.36 -5.62
C GLU A 66 1.16 16.15 -4.22
N TYR A 67 2.30 15.46 -4.12
CA TYR A 67 3.11 15.46 -2.90
C TYR A 67 4.19 16.53 -2.95
N PHE A 68 4.56 17.07 -1.79
CA PHE A 68 5.85 17.72 -1.63
C PHE A 68 6.96 16.72 -1.96
N GLU A 69 7.96 17.14 -2.71
CA GLU A 69 8.94 16.26 -3.38
C GLU A 69 9.63 15.23 -2.46
N ASP A 70 9.81 15.56 -1.20
CA ASP A 70 10.59 14.80 -0.23
C ASP A 70 9.84 14.45 1.07
N ALA A 71 8.49 14.44 1.03
CA ALA A 71 7.66 14.09 2.17
C ALA A 71 6.26 13.60 1.77
N LEU A 72 5.65 12.72 2.57
CA LEU A 72 4.23 12.39 2.48
C LEU A 72 3.39 13.54 3.07
N ILE A 73 3.44 14.66 2.41
CA ILE A 73 2.61 15.83 2.65
C ILE A 73 1.93 16.14 1.33
N SER A 74 0.61 15.99 1.26
CA SER A 74 -0.13 16.25 0.03
C SER A 74 -0.61 17.69 -0.05
N LYS A 75 -0.67 18.17 -1.28
CA LYS A 75 -1.36 19.42 -1.63
C LYS A 75 -2.44 19.08 -2.64
N THR A 76 -3.69 19.42 -2.33
CA THR A 76 -4.81 19.27 -3.25
C THR A 76 -5.43 20.64 -3.51
N GLU A 77 -5.66 20.96 -4.76
CA GLU A 77 -6.41 22.14 -5.18
C GLU A 77 -7.75 21.72 -5.76
N ALA A 78 -8.83 22.37 -5.30
CA ALA A 78 -10.19 22.20 -5.78
C ALA A 78 -10.72 23.55 -6.28
N ILE A 79 -11.17 23.62 -7.52
CA ILE A 79 -11.67 24.85 -8.14
C ILE A 79 -13.09 24.63 -8.64
N ASN A 80 -14.02 25.49 -8.18
CA ASN A 80 -15.35 25.57 -8.72
C ASN A 80 -15.52 26.91 -9.46
N ASN A 81 -15.62 26.84 -10.80
CA ASN A 81 -15.73 28.03 -11.64
C ASN A 81 -17.11 28.69 -11.55
N ASN A 82 -18.17 27.93 -11.27
CA ASN A 82 -19.53 28.47 -11.14
C ASN A 82 -19.61 29.32 -9.85
N LEU A 83 -19.15 28.77 -8.73
CA LEU A 83 -19.05 29.47 -7.46
C LEU A 83 -17.90 30.48 -7.41
N GLN A 84 -17.01 30.51 -8.39
CA GLN A 84 -15.81 31.34 -8.40
C GLN A 84 -15.03 31.26 -7.10
N ILE A 85 -14.76 30.01 -6.65
CA ILE A 85 -14.05 29.69 -5.41
C ILE A 85 -12.92 28.69 -5.68
N LYS A 86 -11.81 28.85 -4.97
CA LYS A 86 -10.73 27.88 -4.93
C LYS A 86 -10.49 27.46 -3.48
N ILE A 87 -10.32 26.15 -3.27
CA ILE A 87 -9.93 25.58 -1.99
C ILE A 87 -8.59 24.87 -2.18
N THR A 88 -7.65 25.12 -1.28
CA THR A 88 -6.36 24.41 -1.26
C THR A 88 -6.20 23.70 0.07
N PHE A 89 -5.92 22.40 0.02
CA PHE A 89 -5.58 21.58 1.19
C PHE A 89 -4.07 21.35 1.25
N THR A 90 -3.53 21.35 2.46
CA THR A 90 -2.20 20.81 2.76
C THR A 90 -2.38 19.81 3.88
N ASP A 91 -2.18 18.54 3.58
CA ASP A 91 -2.52 17.41 4.44
C ASP A 91 -1.28 16.62 4.82
N PHE A 92 -1.21 16.20 6.08
CA PHE A 92 -0.18 15.30 6.58
C PHE A 92 -0.63 14.55 7.83
N VAL A 93 0.00 13.43 8.10
CA VAL A 93 -0.03 12.77 9.40
C VAL A 93 1.22 13.20 10.15
N VAL A 94 1.05 13.66 11.39
CA VAL A 94 2.18 14.13 12.23
C VAL A 94 3.14 12.97 12.50
N SER A 95 4.45 13.21 12.41
CA SER A 95 5.46 12.15 12.53
C SER A 95 5.55 11.53 13.92
N ASP A 96 5.32 12.31 14.97
CA ASP A 96 5.68 11.94 16.35
C ASP A 96 4.48 11.55 17.23
N PHE A 97 3.25 11.80 16.76
CA PHE A 97 2.01 11.45 17.45
C PHE A 97 0.84 11.33 16.48
N ASP A 98 -0.20 10.61 16.86
CA ASP A 98 -1.25 10.16 15.96
C ASP A 98 -2.32 11.24 15.72
N VAL A 99 -1.96 12.19 14.83
CA VAL A 99 -2.84 13.27 14.40
C VAL A 99 -2.81 13.40 12.89
N PHE A 100 -3.98 13.33 12.25
CA PHE A 100 -4.17 13.82 10.89
C PHE A 100 -4.39 15.32 10.95
N ALA A 101 -3.64 16.07 10.16
CA ALA A 101 -3.66 17.53 10.12
C ALA A 101 -3.88 18.05 8.71
N ARG A 102 -4.85 18.96 8.55
CA ARG A 102 -5.23 19.58 7.28
C ARG A 102 -5.25 21.09 7.42
N LYS A 103 -4.42 21.80 6.63
CA LYS A 103 -4.59 23.24 6.42
C LYS A 103 -5.52 23.43 5.23
N ILE A 104 -6.55 24.25 5.41
CA ILE A 104 -7.52 24.63 4.36
C ILE A 104 -7.35 26.12 4.06
N ARG A 105 -7.18 26.46 2.79
CA ARG A 105 -7.22 27.84 2.31
C ARG A 105 -8.41 27.98 1.36
N VAL A 106 -9.36 28.85 1.70
CA VAL A 106 -10.50 29.19 0.86
C VAL A 106 -10.25 30.55 0.24
N GLN A 107 -10.25 30.64 -1.10
CA GLN A 107 -9.97 31.86 -1.86
C GLN A 107 -11.18 32.27 -2.69
N ASN A 108 -11.61 33.53 -2.56
CA ASN A 108 -12.56 34.16 -3.44
C ASN A 108 -11.92 34.48 -4.79
N LEU A 109 -12.44 33.94 -5.88
CA LEU A 109 -12.01 34.25 -7.25
C LEU A 109 -12.85 35.33 -7.93
N ALA A 110 -13.95 35.80 -7.26
CA ALA A 110 -14.79 36.85 -7.78
C ALA A 110 -14.20 38.25 -7.54
N ASN A 111 -14.61 39.20 -8.35
CA ASN A 111 -14.21 40.60 -8.26
C ASN A 111 -15.08 41.44 -7.31
N TYR A 112 -15.78 40.78 -6.39
CA TYR A 112 -16.61 41.43 -5.35
C TYR A 112 -16.51 40.64 -4.03
N PRO A 113 -16.75 41.29 -2.88
CA PRO A 113 -16.73 40.63 -1.59
C PRO A 113 -17.95 39.73 -1.39
N ARG A 114 -17.81 38.66 -0.62
CA ARG A 114 -18.88 37.68 -0.36
C ARG A 114 -18.83 37.12 1.04
N GLU A 115 -20.02 36.77 1.56
CA GLU A 115 -20.15 35.92 2.73
C GLU A 115 -20.03 34.47 2.29
N VAL A 116 -19.24 33.69 3.03
CA VAL A 116 -18.93 32.29 2.73
C VAL A 116 -19.11 31.47 4.01
N GLN A 117 -19.66 30.26 3.84
CA GLN A 117 -19.70 29.27 4.91
C GLN A 117 -18.90 28.04 4.47
N LEU A 118 -18.08 27.50 5.37
CA LEU A 118 -17.33 26.26 5.20
C LEU A 118 -17.86 25.21 6.16
N PHE A 119 -18.22 24.04 5.64
CA PHE A 119 -18.68 22.89 6.43
C PHE A 119 -17.73 21.72 6.30
N LEU A 120 -17.38 21.12 7.44
CA LEU A 120 -16.47 19.96 7.54
C LEU A 120 -17.26 18.84 8.21
N HIS A 121 -17.58 17.79 7.46
CA HIS A 121 -18.33 16.63 7.94
C HIS A 121 -17.41 15.44 8.16
N GLN A 122 -17.62 14.69 9.24
CA GLN A 122 -16.92 13.49 9.60
C GLN A 122 -17.90 12.37 9.91
N ASN A 123 -17.61 11.17 9.41
CA ASN A 123 -18.29 9.95 9.81
C ASN A 123 -17.26 8.83 10.02
N PHE A 124 -17.57 7.96 10.96
CA PHE A 124 -16.73 6.82 11.29
C PHE A 124 -17.57 5.56 11.45
N ALA A 125 -16.95 4.41 11.16
CA ALA A 125 -17.36 3.08 11.58
C ALA A 125 -16.25 2.53 12.47
N ILE A 126 -16.22 2.95 13.72
CA ILE A 126 -15.10 2.66 14.63
C ILE A 126 -14.95 1.15 14.82
N ASN A 127 -13.68 0.65 14.83
CA ASN A 127 -13.32 -0.78 14.81
C ASN A 127 -13.89 -1.53 13.60
N SER A 128 -14.00 -0.88 12.46
CA SER A 128 -14.48 -1.47 11.20
C SER A 128 -15.80 -2.25 11.33
N SER A 129 -16.74 -1.75 12.12
CA SER A 129 -18.01 -2.45 12.38
C SER A 129 -19.21 -1.52 12.45
N PHE A 130 -20.27 -1.87 11.71
CA PHE A 130 -21.60 -1.24 11.78
C PHE A 130 -22.55 -1.93 12.76
N HIS A 131 -22.14 -3.01 13.42
CA HIS A 131 -23.00 -3.77 14.32
C HIS A 131 -23.00 -3.27 15.76
N LEU A 132 -22.06 -2.39 16.10
CA LEU A 132 -21.93 -1.81 17.42
C LEU A 132 -22.08 -0.30 17.33
N ALA A 133 -22.76 0.28 18.29
CA ALA A 133 -22.98 1.72 18.35
C ALA A 133 -21.71 2.48 18.72
N ASP A 134 -21.41 3.48 17.95
CA ASP A 134 -20.42 4.50 18.28
C ASP A 134 -21.10 5.61 19.09
N THR A 135 -20.34 6.41 19.79
CA THR A 135 -20.83 7.61 20.47
C THR A 135 -20.08 8.82 19.92
N VAL A 136 -20.83 9.89 19.67
CA VAL A 136 -20.29 11.20 19.32
C VAL A 136 -20.80 12.25 20.29
N GLN A 137 -19.91 13.14 20.71
CA GLN A 137 -20.30 14.25 21.57
C GLN A 137 -19.51 15.52 21.30
N PHE A 138 -20.17 16.67 21.46
CA PHE A 138 -19.54 17.97 21.51
C PHE A 138 -18.82 18.15 22.85
N LEU A 139 -17.58 18.65 22.82
CA LEU A 139 -16.76 18.94 23.99
C LEU A 139 -16.51 20.45 24.07
N PRO A 140 -17.19 21.15 24.99
CA PRO A 140 -16.73 22.46 25.43
C PRO A 140 -15.50 22.24 26.33
N LEU A 141 -14.39 22.87 25.97
CA LEU A 141 -13.12 22.79 26.71
C LEU A 141 -12.83 24.09 27.44
N GLU A 142 -11.71 24.15 28.19
CA GLU A 142 -11.28 25.38 28.84
C GLU A 142 -10.92 26.46 27.80
N ASP A 143 -10.88 27.72 28.20
CA ASP A 143 -10.51 28.88 27.35
C ASP A 143 -11.34 29.05 26.07
N ASP A 144 -12.63 28.69 26.12
CA ASP A 144 -13.60 28.74 25.01
C ASP A 144 -13.20 27.81 23.81
N GLU A 145 -12.28 26.87 24.02
CA GLU A 145 -11.93 25.87 23.03
C GLU A 145 -13.08 24.86 22.81
N LYS A 146 -13.18 24.36 21.59
CA LYS A 146 -14.23 23.43 21.17
C LYS A 146 -13.67 22.26 20.38
N ALA A 147 -14.24 21.07 20.62
CA ALA A 147 -13.92 19.87 19.85
C ALA A 147 -15.16 18.96 19.73
N ILE A 148 -15.07 17.96 18.87
CA ILE A 148 -16.02 16.85 18.84
C ILE A 148 -15.25 15.56 19.09
N LEU A 149 -15.76 14.70 19.97
CA LEU A 149 -15.21 13.39 20.28
C LEU A 149 -16.11 12.31 19.67
N HIS A 150 -15.54 11.49 18.79
CA HIS A 150 -16.10 10.21 18.37
C HIS A 150 -15.36 9.10 19.10
N TYR A 151 -16.09 8.14 19.68
CA TYR A 151 -15.44 7.05 20.38
C TYR A 151 -16.28 5.77 20.43
N ARG A 152 -15.56 4.66 20.56
CA ARG A 152 -16.09 3.35 20.90
C ARG A 152 -15.01 2.50 21.58
N GLY A 153 -15.35 1.94 22.75
CA GLY A 153 -14.43 1.12 23.52
C GLY A 153 -13.11 1.86 23.80
N LYS A 154 -12.02 1.35 23.26
CA LYS A 154 -10.70 1.97 23.40
C LYS A 154 -10.36 3.01 22.33
N ARG A 155 -11.15 3.12 21.26
CA ARG A 155 -10.85 4.07 20.18
C ARG A 155 -11.50 5.41 20.44
N ALA A 156 -10.70 6.46 20.37
CA ALA A 156 -11.16 7.84 20.55
C ALA A 156 -10.54 8.75 19.48
N PHE A 157 -11.39 9.53 18.81
CA PHE A 157 -11.01 10.50 17.78
C PHE A 157 -11.54 11.87 18.15
N ILE A 158 -10.65 12.84 18.37
CA ILE A 158 -11.00 14.22 18.68
C ILE A 158 -10.80 15.07 17.44
N ILE A 159 -11.89 15.67 17.00
CA ILE A 159 -11.94 16.55 15.82
C ILE A 159 -11.93 17.98 16.29
N SER A 160 -11.04 18.80 15.71
CA SER A 160 -10.94 20.22 15.94
C SER A 160 -10.74 20.98 14.65
N ALA A 161 -11.31 22.19 14.60
CA ALA A 161 -11.07 23.08 13.48
C ALA A 161 -11.04 24.53 13.97
N GLN A 162 -10.11 25.34 13.42
CA GLN A 162 -9.93 26.73 13.79
C GLN A 162 -9.72 27.60 12.55
N LYS A 163 -10.35 28.77 12.52
CA LYS A 163 -10.00 29.84 11.58
C LYS A 163 -8.74 30.56 12.08
N VAL A 164 -7.78 30.75 11.19
CA VAL A 164 -6.55 31.50 11.47
C VAL A 164 -6.80 32.97 11.13
N GLY A 165 -6.70 33.83 12.11
CA GLY A 165 -6.81 35.28 11.97
C GLY A 165 -5.51 36.00 12.38
N GLY A 166 -5.52 37.34 12.31
CA GLY A 166 -4.42 38.21 12.75
C GLY A 166 -3.36 38.50 11.70
N ASP A 167 -2.57 39.56 11.98
CA ASP A 167 -1.43 39.97 11.16
C ASP A 167 -0.22 39.04 11.34
N PHE A 168 0.78 39.21 10.48
CA PHE A 168 2.02 38.39 10.45
C PHE A 168 2.69 38.19 11.82
N ASN A 169 2.48 39.11 12.77
CA ASN A 169 3.12 39.13 14.09
C ASN A 169 2.24 38.65 15.26
N GLN A 170 0.94 38.51 15.08
CA GLN A 170 0.00 37.98 16.11
C GLN A 170 -1.09 37.16 15.45
N LYS A 171 -0.85 35.84 15.36
CA LYS A 171 -1.91 34.90 14.94
C LYS A 171 -2.96 34.80 16.04
N SER A 172 -4.22 34.99 15.69
CA SER A 172 -5.37 34.64 16.52
C SER A 172 -6.03 33.39 15.95
N PHE A 173 -6.59 32.56 16.82
CA PHE A 173 -7.32 31.38 16.42
C PHE A 173 -8.76 31.52 16.92
N LYS A 174 -9.71 31.18 16.07
CA LYS A 174 -11.13 31.14 16.44
C LYS A 174 -11.66 29.77 16.04
N ASP A 175 -12.20 29.05 17.04
CA ASP A 175 -12.83 27.76 16.81
C ASP A 175 -14.09 27.91 15.94
N PHE A 176 -14.62 26.79 15.47
CA PHE A 176 -15.82 26.75 14.63
C PHE A 176 -17.00 27.49 15.25
N ASP A 177 -17.82 28.11 14.41
CA ASP A 177 -18.99 28.91 14.83
C ASP A 177 -20.18 28.01 15.13
N GLN A 178 -20.37 26.92 14.38
CA GLN A 178 -21.52 26.03 14.43
C GLN A 178 -21.04 24.56 14.51
N HIS A 179 -21.89 23.72 15.09
CA HIS A 179 -21.70 22.27 15.09
C HIS A 179 -23.04 21.53 15.14
N THR A 180 -23.02 20.28 14.72
CA THR A 180 -24.07 19.32 14.99
C THR A 180 -23.50 17.92 15.00
N VAL A 181 -24.14 17.02 15.75
CA VAL A 181 -23.87 15.58 15.71
C VAL A 181 -25.17 14.85 15.41
N GLY A 182 -25.08 13.69 14.75
CA GLY A 182 -26.30 12.97 14.34
C GLY A 182 -26.06 11.52 13.98
N LEU A 183 -27.09 10.92 13.38
CA LEU A 183 -27.10 9.54 12.90
C LEU A 183 -26.91 9.52 11.38
N PHE A 184 -26.11 8.60 10.91
CA PHE A 184 -25.76 8.41 9.50
C PHE A 184 -26.25 7.04 8.99
N GLY A 185 -27.09 7.05 7.95
CA GLY A 185 -27.51 5.85 7.24
C GLY A 185 -28.40 4.86 8.02
N ILE A 186 -28.92 5.23 9.19
CA ILE A 186 -29.79 4.40 10.00
C ILE A 186 -31.08 5.17 10.39
N GLU A 187 -32.14 4.46 10.74
CA GLU A 187 -33.44 5.01 11.19
C GLU A 187 -34.05 6.05 10.21
N GLY A 188 -33.75 5.88 8.91
CA GLY A 188 -34.20 6.84 7.88
C GLY A 188 -33.42 8.16 7.86
N LYS A 189 -32.36 8.30 8.64
CA LYS A 189 -31.46 9.45 8.64
C LYS A 189 -30.40 9.29 7.58
N LEU A 190 -30.19 10.30 6.75
CA LEU A 190 -29.12 10.32 5.75
C LEU A 190 -27.74 10.66 6.34
N GLY A 191 -27.75 11.49 7.38
CA GLY A 191 -26.57 12.02 8.05
C GLY A 191 -26.74 13.49 8.42
N SER A 192 -25.97 13.95 9.40
CA SER A 192 -25.96 15.37 9.83
C SER A 192 -25.39 16.30 8.73
N TRP A 193 -24.75 15.74 7.69
CA TRP A 193 -24.32 16.52 6.54
C TRP A 193 -25.47 17.22 5.81
N CYS A 194 -26.69 16.66 5.83
CA CYS A 194 -27.88 17.30 5.26
C CYS A 194 -28.25 18.61 5.98
N ASP A 195 -27.98 18.69 7.28
CA ASP A 195 -28.24 19.88 8.10
C ASP A 195 -27.43 21.11 7.67
N ALA A 196 -26.25 20.85 7.04
CA ALA A 196 -25.36 21.91 6.55
C ALA A 196 -25.88 22.62 5.28
N GLU A 197 -26.79 22.02 4.51
CA GLU A 197 -27.16 22.51 3.18
C GLU A 197 -27.98 23.81 3.22
N ASP A 198 -28.72 24.05 4.28
CA ASP A 198 -29.41 25.34 4.48
C ASP A 198 -28.51 26.42 5.11
N GLY A 199 -27.34 26.02 5.62
CA GLY A 199 -26.32 26.90 6.22
C GLY A 199 -26.44 27.06 7.73
N ILE A 200 -27.33 26.32 8.41
CA ILE A 200 -27.57 26.43 9.86
C ILE A 200 -27.52 25.04 10.48
N LEU A 201 -26.57 24.83 11.38
CA LEU A 201 -26.44 23.56 12.10
C LEU A 201 -27.28 23.56 13.37
N SER A 202 -27.96 22.46 13.64
CA SER A 202 -28.95 22.31 14.72
C SER A 202 -28.38 22.30 16.15
N SER A 203 -27.06 22.35 16.31
CA SER A 203 -26.35 22.37 17.60
C SER A 203 -26.66 21.17 18.51
N SER A 204 -26.91 20.01 17.92
CA SER A 204 -27.00 18.73 18.66
C SER A 204 -25.67 18.38 19.27
N ASN A 205 -25.67 17.91 20.53
CA ASN A 205 -24.44 17.75 21.32
C ASN A 205 -24.03 16.32 21.58
N VAL A 206 -24.93 15.35 21.53
CA VAL A 206 -24.64 13.94 21.82
C VAL A 206 -25.54 13.05 20.97
N GLU A 207 -24.91 12.01 20.39
CA GLU A 207 -25.64 10.96 19.68
C GLU A 207 -24.92 9.63 19.83
N HIS A 208 -25.62 8.51 19.65
CA HIS A 208 -25.04 7.17 19.64
C HIS A 208 -25.73 6.27 18.61
N GLY A 209 -24.96 5.38 18.00
CA GLY A 209 -25.41 4.54 16.89
C GLY A 209 -24.36 4.55 15.79
N GLN A 210 -24.80 4.57 14.56
CA GLN A 210 -23.93 4.93 13.43
C GLN A 210 -23.91 6.46 13.33
N THR A 211 -22.84 7.07 13.83
CA THR A 211 -22.80 8.50 14.11
C THR A 211 -21.96 9.28 13.11
N ASP A 212 -22.32 10.55 12.93
CA ASP A 212 -21.55 11.53 12.18
C ASP A 212 -21.56 12.90 12.90
N SER A 213 -20.77 13.84 12.37
CA SER A 213 -20.71 15.21 12.88
C SER A 213 -20.40 16.22 11.78
N VAL A 214 -20.79 17.48 11.99
CA VAL A 214 -20.43 18.61 11.14
C VAL A 214 -19.94 19.78 11.97
N LEU A 215 -18.87 20.44 11.49
CA LEU A 215 -18.37 21.71 11.97
C LEU A 215 -18.62 22.78 10.90
N GLY A 216 -19.05 23.99 11.31
CA GLY A 216 -19.34 25.10 10.39
C GLY A 216 -18.60 26.39 10.77
N PHE A 217 -18.15 27.13 9.75
CA PHE A 217 -17.55 28.46 9.85
C PHE A 217 -18.33 29.46 9.03
N ASN A 218 -18.55 30.67 9.57
CA ASN A 218 -19.09 31.82 8.86
C ASN A 218 -17.97 32.87 8.70
N PHE A 219 -17.74 33.38 7.49
CA PHE A 219 -16.69 34.35 7.24
C PHE A 219 -16.90 35.15 5.95
N SER A 220 -16.39 36.36 5.93
CA SER A 220 -16.39 37.21 4.75
C SER A 220 -15.07 37.09 4.01
N LEU A 221 -15.10 37.17 2.69
CA LEU A 221 -13.93 37.27 1.81
C LEU A 221 -14.08 38.53 0.93
N GLY A 222 -13.11 39.42 1.00
CA GLY A 222 -12.97 40.53 0.06
C GLY A 222 -12.64 40.06 -1.36
N VAL A 223 -12.42 40.99 -2.25
CA VAL A 223 -12.04 40.74 -3.65
C VAL A 223 -10.72 40.01 -3.71
N PHE A 224 -10.70 38.79 -4.28
CA PHE A 224 -9.55 37.90 -4.39
C PHE A 224 -8.89 37.54 -3.04
N GLU A 225 -9.54 37.80 -1.92
CA GLU A 225 -9.05 37.50 -0.58
C GLU A 225 -9.14 36.00 -0.27
N SER A 226 -8.36 35.56 0.71
CA SER A 226 -8.35 34.17 1.21
C SER A 226 -8.51 34.14 2.73
N ALA A 227 -9.15 33.09 3.22
CA ALA A 227 -9.17 32.71 4.64
C ALA A 227 -8.47 31.36 4.83
N ASP A 228 -7.69 31.24 5.90
CA ASP A 228 -6.98 30.01 6.29
C ASP A 228 -7.68 29.34 7.49
N PHE A 229 -7.77 28.01 7.44
CA PHE A 229 -8.27 27.18 8.51
C PHE A 229 -7.30 26.05 8.81
N GLN A 230 -7.30 25.58 10.04
CA GLN A 230 -6.59 24.42 10.52
C GLN A 230 -7.59 23.40 11.02
N TYR A 231 -7.52 22.18 10.54
CA TYR A 231 -8.38 21.07 10.90
C TYR A 231 -7.51 19.91 11.35
N SER A 232 -7.90 19.19 12.39
CA SER A 232 -7.18 18.02 12.87
C SER A 232 -8.12 16.95 13.41
N ILE A 233 -7.68 15.68 13.28
CA ILE A 233 -8.23 14.51 13.93
C ILE A 233 -7.12 13.89 14.78
N SER A 234 -7.27 13.96 16.11
CA SER A 234 -6.33 13.38 17.07
C SER A 234 -6.84 12.01 17.51
N CYS A 235 -6.00 10.98 17.34
CA CYS A 235 -6.36 9.58 17.54
C CYS A 235 -5.66 9.00 18.74
N ALA A 236 -6.34 8.11 19.49
CA ALA A 236 -5.72 7.33 20.54
C ALA A 236 -6.54 6.09 20.95
N ASP A 237 -5.91 5.23 21.76
CA ASP A 237 -6.51 4.04 22.36
C ASP A 237 -7.39 4.36 23.58
N ASP A 238 -7.44 5.61 24.01
CA ASP A 238 -8.35 6.12 25.01
C ASP A 238 -8.56 7.65 24.85
N HIS A 239 -9.59 8.17 25.48
CA HIS A 239 -9.98 9.58 25.35
C HIS A 239 -8.98 10.55 26.01
N GLN A 240 -8.27 10.16 27.08
CA GLN A 240 -7.29 11.02 27.75
C GLN A 240 -6.06 11.23 26.86
N LEU A 241 -5.58 10.13 26.25
CA LEU A 241 -4.47 10.21 25.30
C LEU A 241 -4.85 10.98 24.03
N ALA A 242 -6.11 10.81 23.55
CA ALA A 242 -6.61 11.60 22.43
C ALA A 242 -6.64 13.10 22.75
N LEU A 243 -7.09 13.49 23.96
CA LEU A 243 -7.01 14.87 24.45
C LEU A 243 -5.55 15.36 24.56
N THR A 244 -4.64 14.51 25.04
CA THR A 244 -3.21 14.86 25.10
C THR A 244 -2.64 15.15 23.72
N ASN A 245 -2.94 14.31 22.72
CA ASN A 245 -2.52 14.53 21.33
C ASN A 245 -3.14 15.81 20.75
N PHE A 246 -4.41 16.07 21.04
CA PHE A 246 -5.11 17.30 20.65
C PHE A 246 -4.43 18.54 21.25
N GLN A 247 -4.20 18.58 22.56
CA GLN A 247 -3.53 19.72 23.21
C GLN A 247 -2.11 19.91 22.68
N LYS A 248 -1.35 18.81 22.52
CA LYS A 248 -0.01 18.87 21.94
C LYS A 248 -0.03 19.48 20.54
N MET A 249 -1.01 19.14 19.69
CA MET A 249 -1.14 19.73 18.35
C MET A 249 -1.44 21.24 18.41
N ARG A 250 -2.25 21.69 19.37
CA ARG A 250 -2.54 23.11 19.60
C ARG A 250 -1.32 23.87 20.10
N ASP A 251 -0.63 23.35 21.11
CA ASP A 251 0.56 23.97 21.73
C ASP A 251 1.73 24.09 20.75
N GLU A 252 2.00 23.04 20.00
CA GLU A 252 3.08 23.04 19.02
C GLU A 252 2.75 23.89 17.78
N GLY A 253 1.50 23.92 17.41
CA GLY A 253 0.97 24.61 16.25
C GLY A 253 1.29 23.93 14.92
N PHE A 254 0.38 24.11 13.98
CA PHE A 254 0.39 23.46 12.67
C PHE A 254 1.71 23.63 11.89
N SER A 255 2.29 24.83 11.92
CA SER A 255 3.52 25.13 11.15
C SER A 255 4.74 24.36 11.69
N LYS A 256 4.83 24.18 13.02
CA LYS A 256 5.91 23.38 13.62
C LYS A 256 5.70 21.89 13.31
N ALA A 257 4.50 21.36 13.52
CA ALA A 257 4.18 19.96 13.22
C ALA A 257 4.46 19.61 11.75
N LEU A 258 4.08 20.48 10.81
CA LEU A 258 4.39 20.32 9.39
C LEU A 258 5.90 20.30 9.12
N SER A 259 6.65 21.22 9.72
CA SER A 259 8.11 21.30 9.57
C SER A 259 8.81 20.06 10.11
N GLU A 260 8.42 19.57 11.30
CA GLU A 260 9.02 18.38 11.90
C GLU A 260 8.66 17.12 11.10
N THR A 261 7.42 16.99 10.62
CA THR A 261 7.02 15.90 9.72
C THR A 261 7.85 15.90 8.44
N LYS A 262 8.06 17.07 7.81
CA LYS A 262 8.93 17.18 6.63
C LYS A 262 10.36 16.73 6.94
N LYS A 263 10.95 17.19 8.05
CA LYS A 263 12.31 16.80 8.46
C LYS A 263 12.43 15.30 8.72
N SER A 264 11.41 14.69 9.32
CA SER A 264 11.36 13.23 9.57
C SER A 264 11.43 12.46 8.24
N TRP A 265 10.62 12.84 7.25
CA TRP A 265 10.64 12.24 5.92
C TRP A 265 11.98 12.44 5.21
N GLN A 266 12.54 13.65 5.23
CA GLN A 266 13.85 13.95 4.63
C GLN A 266 14.96 13.10 5.25
N LYS A 267 14.95 12.93 6.59
CA LYS A 267 15.89 12.06 7.28
C LYS A 267 15.76 10.62 6.83
N TRP A 268 14.53 10.09 6.74
CA TRP A 268 14.30 8.72 6.30
C TRP A 268 14.69 8.53 4.83
N LEU A 269 14.40 9.49 3.95
CA LEU A 269 14.74 9.42 2.53
C LEU A 269 16.23 9.61 2.22
N ALA A 270 17.06 10.05 3.16
CA ALA A 270 18.45 10.39 2.92
C ALA A 270 19.29 9.29 2.20
N PRO A 271 19.15 7.97 2.52
CA PRO A 271 19.80 6.93 1.74
C PRO A 271 19.32 6.90 0.28
N ALA A 272 18.01 6.92 0.06
CA ALA A 272 17.41 6.82 -1.26
C ALA A 272 17.73 8.01 -2.17
N LEU A 273 17.82 9.21 -1.63
CA LEU A 273 18.18 10.42 -2.39
C LEU A 273 19.57 10.34 -3.03
N ARG A 274 20.48 9.52 -2.47
CA ARG A 274 21.81 9.27 -3.08
C ARG A 274 21.69 8.43 -4.35
N PHE A 275 20.79 7.44 -4.36
CA PHE A 275 20.52 6.61 -5.52
C PHE A 275 19.70 7.39 -6.55
N SER A 276 18.67 8.11 -6.14
CA SER A 276 17.84 8.93 -7.02
C SER A 276 18.68 9.87 -7.91
N LYS A 277 19.72 10.49 -7.38
CA LYS A 277 20.62 11.40 -8.13
C LYS A 277 21.39 10.73 -9.27
N LYS A 278 21.47 9.41 -9.31
CA LYS A 278 22.10 8.63 -10.40
C LYS A 278 21.13 8.34 -11.54
N LEU A 279 19.83 8.55 -11.33
CA LEU A 279 18.79 8.34 -12.35
C LEU A 279 18.63 9.58 -13.23
N ASP A 280 18.12 9.38 -14.44
CA ASP A 280 17.62 10.45 -15.29
C ASP A 280 16.58 11.30 -14.53
N LEU A 281 16.56 12.62 -14.75
CA LEU A 281 15.69 13.55 -14.03
C LEU A 281 14.20 13.13 -14.05
N LYS A 282 13.74 12.53 -15.15
CA LYS A 282 12.35 12.08 -15.31
C LYS A 282 11.94 10.98 -14.32
N TYR A 283 12.89 10.16 -13.83
CA TYR A 283 12.63 9.08 -12.88
C TYR A 283 12.80 9.51 -11.42
N GLN A 284 13.59 10.55 -11.12
CA GLN A 284 13.97 10.89 -9.76
C GLN A 284 12.78 11.12 -8.83
N LYS A 285 11.82 11.95 -9.27
CA LYS A 285 10.59 12.23 -8.49
C LYS A 285 9.76 10.97 -8.27
N LYS A 286 9.53 10.19 -9.34
CA LYS A 286 8.72 8.97 -9.33
C LYS A 286 9.33 7.87 -8.43
N PHE A 287 10.66 7.72 -8.46
CA PHE A 287 11.41 6.82 -7.59
C PHE A 287 11.17 7.15 -6.10
N ILE A 288 11.28 8.42 -5.73
CA ILE A 288 11.06 8.88 -4.34
C ILE A 288 9.58 8.70 -3.95
N GLN A 289 8.64 9.04 -4.81
CA GLN A 289 7.21 8.87 -4.55
C GLN A 289 6.85 7.40 -4.33
N SER A 290 7.31 6.48 -5.20
CA SER A 290 7.08 5.04 -5.02
C SER A 290 7.67 4.51 -3.73
N LEU A 291 8.88 4.96 -3.35
CA LEU A 291 9.50 4.56 -2.09
C LEU A 291 8.74 5.09 -0.86
N MET A 292 8.23 6.32 -0.91
CA MET A 292 7.37 6.86 0.16
C MET A 292 6.08 6.06 0.29
N LEU A 293 5.49 5.64 -0.83
CA LEU A 293 4.29 4.78 -0.83
C LEU A 293 4.59 3.40 -0.25
N VAL A 294 5.72 2.76 -0.59
CA VAL A 294 6.15 1.53 0.08
C VAL A 294 6.27 1.74 1.60
N LYS A 295 6.92 2.82 2.03
CA LYS A 295 7.06 3.13 3.47
C LYS A 295 5.73 3.35 4.15
N SER A 296 4.76 4.00 3.50
CA SER A 296 3.43 4.27 4.06
C SER A 296 2.58 3.01 4.28
N HIS A 297 2.97 1.89 3.67
CA HIS A 297 2.30 0.60 3.81
C HIS A 297 3.01 -0.33 4.81
N LEU A 298 4.09 0.12 5.46
CA LEU A 298 4.75 -0.64 6.52
C LEU A 298 4.06 -0.37 7.86
N ALA A 299 3.58 -1.43 8.50
CA ALA A 299 3.10 -1.40 9.86
C ALA A 299 4.26 -1.22 10.86
N LYS A 300 3.97 -0.85 12.11
CA LYS A 300 4.99 -0.76 13.18
C LYS A 300 5.68 -2.10 13.45
N THR A 301 4.96 -3.18 13.32
CA THR A 301 5.48 -4.55 13.44
C THR A 301 6.51 -4.90 12.38
N GLY A 302 6.61 -4.11 11.31
CA GLY A 302 7.43 -4.36 10.13
C GLY A 302 6.69 -5.08 9.00
N ALA A 303 5.44 -5.49 9.21
CA ALA A 303 4.61 -6.10 8.17
C ALA A 303 4.24 -5.08 7.09
N PRO A 304 4.58 -5.30 5.81
CA PRO A 304 4.02 -4.52 4.72
C PRO A 304 2.61 -5.03 4.40
N ILE A 305 1.63 -4.14 4.30
CA ILE A 305 0.32 -4.49 3.74
C ILE A 305 0.34 -4.36 2.22
N ALA A 306 -0.44 -5.19 1.52
CA ALA A 306 -0.48 -5.16 0.06
C ALA A 306 -1.08 -3.85 -0.48
N SER A 307 -2.13 -3.35 0.17
CA SER A 307 -2.74 -2.05 -0.14
C SER A 307 -3.52 -1.52 1.06
N ASN A 308 -3.61 -0.22 1.18
CA ASN A 308 -4.54 0.45 2.10
C ASN A 308 -5.84 0.89 1.40
N ASP A 309 -6.02 0.55 0.13
CA ASP A 309 -7.22 0.89 -0.64
C ASP A 309 -8.33 -0.12 -0.35
N SER A 310 -9.34 0.30 0.40
CA SER A 310 -10.48 -0.53 0.77
C SER A 310 -11.64 -0.49 -0.23
N GLU A 311 -11.47 0.09 -1.41
CA GLU A 311 -12.55 0.21 -2.41
C GLU A 311 -13.07 -1.16 -2.89
N MET A 312 -12.26 -2.23 -2.80
CA MET A 312 -12.68 -3.59 -3.13
C MET A 312 -13.89 -4.04 -2.34
N LEU A 313 -14.11 -3.51 -1.13
CA LEU A 313 -15.29 -3.79 -0.31
C LEU A 313 -16.60 -3.35 -1.00
N ASN A 314 -16.56 -2.34 -1.87
CA ASN A 314 -17.72 -1.89 -2.65
C ASN A 314 -18.21 -2.97 -3.64
N TYR A 315 -17.33 -3.90 -4.01
CA TYR A 315 -17.61 -5.01 -4.92
C TYR A 315 -17.85 -6.33 -4.18
N ALA A 316 -18.07 -6.27 -2.86
CA ALA A 316 -18.24 -7.44 -1.98
C ALA A 316 -17.04 -8.40 -2.01
N ARG A 317 -15.83 -7.87 -2.23
CA ARG A 317 -14.55 -8.56 -2.13
C ARG A 317 -13.83 -8.16 -0.86
N ASP A 318 -12.92 -9.00 -0.39
CA ASP A 318 -12.03 -8.69 0.73
C ASP A 318 -11.08 -7.54 0.33
N ASP A 319 -10.65 -6.74 1.30
CA ASP A 319 -9.65 -5.70 1.05
C ASP A 319 -8.23 -6.29 1.03
N TYR A 320 -7.23 -5.43 0.76
CA TYR A 320 -5.83 -5.84 0.66
C TYR A 320 -4.98 -5.30 1.82
N SER A 321 -5.63 -4.94 2.93
CA SER A 321 -4.94 -4.41 4.12
C SER A 321 -4.22 -5.49 4.96
N TYR A 322 -3.83 -6.58 4.32
CA TYR A 322 -3.10 -7.70 4.91
C TYR A 322 -1.65 -7.75 4.43
N CYS A 323 -0.82 -8.43 5.22
CA CYS A 323 0.54 -8.82 4.83
C CYS A 323 0.51 -10.21 4.19
N TRP A 324 0.77 -10.28 2.89
CA TRP A 324 1.21 -11.50 2.23
C TRP A 324 2.73 -11.57 2.34
N PRO A 325 3.31 -12.64 2.89
CA PRO A 325 4.77 -12.78 2.97
C PRO A 325 5.46 -12.73 1.59
N ARG A 326 4.80 -13.12 0.53
CA ARG A 326 5.26 -12.98 -0.85
C ARG A 326 5.38 -11.51 -1.27
N ASP A 327 4.33 -10.71 -1.10
CA ASP A 327 4.34 -9.27 -1.39
C ASP A 327 5.40 -8.56 -0.55
N ALA A 328 5.53 -8.99 0.71
CA ALA A 328 6.53 -8.47 1.63
C ALA A 328 7.96 -8.72 1.14
N LEU A 329 8.26 -9.87 0.51
CA LEU A 329 9.56 -10.11 -0.14
C LEU A 329 9.93 -8.95 -1.06
N PHE A 330 9.02 -8.60 -1.98
CA PHE A 330 9.27 -7.56 -2.97
C PHE A 330 9.24 -6.16 -2.37
N ALA A 331 8.39 -5.89 -1.38
CA ALA A 331 8.32 -4.61 -0.69
C ALA A 331 9.59 -4.29 0.12
N ILE A 332 10.18 -5.28 0.77
CA ILE A 332 11.34 -5.12 1.65
C ILE A 332 12.68 -5.20 0.88
N TRP A 333 12.74 -5.92 -0.22
CA TRP A 333 13.98 -6.10 -0.97
C TRP A 333 14.62 -4.79 -1.43
N PRO A 334 13.93 -3.83 -2.08
CA PRO A 334 14.52 -2.55 -2.42
C PRO A 334 15.01 -1.76 -1.21
N LEU A 335 14.36 -1.88 -0.04
CA LEU A 335 14.83 -1.24 1.19
C LEU A 335 16.19 -1.79 1.63
N ILE A 336 16.39 -3.11 1.57
CA ILE A 336 17.69 -3.75 1.83
C ILE A 336 18.76 -3.22 0.84
N ARG A 337 18.42 -3.14 -0.44
CA ARG A 337 19.34 -2.66 -1.49
C ARG A 337 19.77 -1.22 -1.26
N LEU A 338 18.84 -0.37 -0.81
CA LEU A 338 19.07 1.03 -0.45
C LEU A 338 19.85 1.21 0.85
N GLY A 339 19.96 0.17 1.69
CA GLY A 339 20.74 0.19 2.93
C GLY A 339 19.92 0.48 4.18
N TYR A 340 18.60 0.39 4.13
CA TYR A 340 17.75 0.44 5.32
C TYR A 340 17.93 -0.84 6.14
N ARG A 341 18.07 -0.71 7.46
CA ARG A 341 18.27 -1.83 8.38
C ARG A 341 17.04 -2.13 9.22
N ASP A 342 16.42 -1.09 9.76
CA ASP A 342 15.39 -1.20 10.78
C ASP A 342 14.08 -1.81 10.26
N GLU A 343 13.64 -1.43 9.06
CA GLU A 343 12.44 -1.95 8.45
C GLU A 343 12.56 -3.45 8.14
N PRO A 344 13.61 -3.92 7.46
CA PRO A 344 13.82 -5.36 7.24
C PRO A 344 13.92 -6.17 8.53
N GLN A 345 14.62 -5.66 9.58
CA GLN A 345 14.75 -6.37 10.85
C GLN A 345 13.40 -6.53 11.56
N ARG A 346 12.58 -5.48 11.58
CA ARG A 346 11.21 -5.56 12.12
C ARG A 346 10.38 -6.59 11.35
N PHE A 347 10.48 -6.60 10.02
CA PHE A 347 9.79 -7.60 9.20
C PHE A 347 10.25 -9.04 9.54
N PHE A 348 11.54 -9.29 9.70
CA PHE A 348 12.03 -10.62 10.10
C PHE A 348 11.56 -10.99 11.51
N THR A 349 11.47 -10.04 12.44
CA THR A 349 10.88 -10.25 13.75
C THR A 349 9.40 -10.60 13.66
N PHE A 350 8.64 -9.88 12.80
CA PHE A 350 7.25 -10.22 12.50
C PHE A 350 7.12 -11.65 11.95
N CYS A 351 7.93 -12.03 10.97
CA CYS A 351 7.93 -13.39 10.41
C CYS A 351 8.26 -14.46 11.45
N LYS A 352 9.29 -14.23 12.28
CA LYS A 352 9.66 -15.13 13.38
C LYS A 352 8.49 -15.35 14.34
N ASN A 353 7.78 -14.28 14.73
CA ASN A 353 6.66 -14.33 15.67
C ASN A 353 5.39 -14.96 15.06
N SER A 354 5.23 -14.88 13.75
CA SER A 354 4.07 -15.41 13.01
C SER A 354 4.33 -16.80 12.40
N LEU A 355 5.57 -17.32 12.50
CA LEU A 355 5.92 -18.61 11.96
C LEU A 355 5.16 -19.72 12.68
N THR A 356 4.57 -20.65 11.92
CA THR A 356 3.91 -21.80 12.51
C THR A 356 4.90 -22.75 13.20
N PRO A 357 4.48 -23.56 14.18
CA PRO A 357 5.34 -24.58 14.76
C PRO A 357 5.91 -25.58 13.73
N GLY A 358 5.29 -25.70 12.56
CA GLY A 358 5.77 -26.52 11.44
C GLY A 358 6.87 -25.87 10.59
N GLY A 359 7.28 -24.63 10.88
CA GLY A 359 8.32 -23.92 10.15
C GLY A 359 7.87 -23.31 8.82
N PHE A 360 6.59 -23.00 8.66
CA PHE A 360 6.05 -22.36 7.45
C PHE A 360 5.14 -21.19 7.78
N MET A 361 4.95 -20.31 6.79
CA MET A 361 3.99 -19.21 6.86
C MET A 361 2.65 -19.66 6.27
N MET A 362 1.58 -19.09 6.84
CA MET A 362 0.23 -19.18 6.28
C MET A 362 0.04 -18.13 5.18
N HIS A 363 -1.06 -18.22 4.45
CA HIS A 363 -1.38 -17.41 3.27
C HIS A 363 -1.25 -15.89 3.49
N LYS A 364 -1.86 -15.33 4.53
CA LYS A 364 -1.77 -13.89 4.83
C LYS A 364 -2.03 -13.59 6.31
N TYR A 365 -1.59 -12.45 6.74
CA TYR A 365 -1.64 -12.02 8.13
C TYR A 365 -2.18 -10.61 8.25
N LEU A 366 -2.86 -10.34 9.36
CA LEU A 366 -3.07 -8.98 9.82
C LEU A 366 -1.72 -8.34 10.19
N PRO A 367 -1.61 -7.00 10.16
CA PRO A 367 -0.36 -6.31 10.52
C PRO A 367 0.16 -6.61 11.92
N ASN A 368 -0.70 -7.03 12.85
CA ASN A 368 -0.34 -7.43 14.22
C ASN A 368 0.19 -8.88 14.34
N GLY A 369 0.22 -9.64 13.24
CA GLY A 369 0.69 -11.03 13.19
C GLY A 369 -0.40 -12.10 13.38
N GLU A 370 -1.65 -11.71 13.63
CA GLU A 370 -2.78 -12.64 13.61
C GLU A 370 -3.08 -13.10 12.17
N LEU A 371 -3.68 -14.31 12.05
CA LEU A 371 -4.03 -14.84 10.74
C LEU A 371 -5.11 -13.99 10.07
N GLY A 372 -4.88 -13.62 8.82
CA GLY A 372 -5.90 -13.08 7.94
C GLY A 372 -6.83 -14.19 7.40
N PRO A 373 -8.01 -13.83 6.87
CA PRO A 373 -8.91 -14.79 6.25
C PRO A 373 -8.27 -15.36 4.98
N SER A 374 -8.19 -16.70 4.89
CA SER A 374 -7.70 -17.36 3.68
C SER A 374 -8.88 -17.76 2.79
N TRP A 375 -8.76 -17.50 1.49
CA TRP A 375 -9.70 -18.00 0.50
C TRP A 375 -9.26 -19.32 -0.17
N HIS A 376 -8.12 -19.87 0.24
CA HIS A 376 -7.67 -21.16 -0.23
C HIS A 376 -8.49 -22.30 0.41
N PRO A 377 -9.15 -23.17 -0.36
CA PRO A 377 -9.89 -24.29 0.20
C PRO A 377 -8.95 -25.33 0.81
N TYR A 378 -9.37 -25.93 1.95
CA TYR A 378 -8.62 -27.00 2.62
C TYR A 378 -8.66 -28.35 1.88
N SER A 379 -9.55 -28.53 0.91
CA SER A 379 -9.61 -29.73 0.09
C SER A 379 -9.97 -29.40 -1.35
N GLN A 380 -9.29 -30.05 -2.29
CA GLN A 380 -9.66 -30.06 -3.70
C GLN A 380 -9.96 -31.48 -4.14
N GLY A 381 -11.00 -31.64 -4.95
CA GLY A 381 -11.37 -32.96 -5.53
C GLY A 381 -11.87 -34.01 -4.56
N GLY A 382 -12.22 -33.67 -3.33
CA GLY A 382 -12.92 -34.55 -2.38
C GLY A 382 -12.05 -35.51 -1.59
N GLU A 383 -10.74 -35.61 -1.83
CA GLU A 383 -9.96 -36.72 -1.23
C GLU A 383 -8.80 -36.32 -0.30
N THR A 384 -8.29 -35.08 -0.36
CA THR A 384 -7.11 -34.73 0.45
C THR A 384 -7.28 -33.39 1.12
N ARG A 385 -7.03 -33.33 2.43
CA ARG A 385 -6.84 -32.05 3.15
C ARG A 385 -5.47 -31.50 2.82
N ASN A 386 -5.41 -30.56 1.89
CA ASN A 386 -4.21 -29.83 1.58
C ASN A 386 -4.02 -28.69 2.58
N LEU A 387 -2.78 -28.37 2.93
CA LEU A 387 -2.48 -27.14 3.65
C LEU A 387 -2.83 -25.93 2.75
N PRO A 388 -3.60 -24.96 3.23
CA PRO A 388 -3.95 -23.76 2.45
C PRO A 388 -2.77 -22.76 2.46
N ILE A 389 -1.65 -23.17 1.90
CA ILE A 389 -0.38 -22.40 1.88
C ILE A 389 0.12 -22.21 0.46
N GLN A 390 0.91 -21.16 0.31
CA GLN A 390 1.76 -20.90 -0.82
C GLN A 390 3.21 -21.06 -0.36
N ILE A 391 3.91 -22.05 -0.91
CA ILE A 391 5.26 -22.39 -0.43
C ILE A 391 6.29 -21.29 -0.66
N ASP A 392 6.08 -20.46 -1.70
CA ASP A 392 6.92 -19.33 -2.05
C ASP A 392 6.91 -18.24 -0.96
N GLU A 393 5.85 -18.11 -0.18
CA GLU A 393 5.78 -17.17 0.95
C GLU A 393 6.79 -17.51 2.04
N SER A 394 6.91 -18.78 2.40
CA SER A 394 7.92 -19.23 3.37
C SER A 394 9.34 -19.16 2.77
N ALA A 395 9.49 -19.63 1.55
CA ALA A 395 10.78 -19.65 0.86
C ALA A 395 11.31 -18.23 0.59
N GLY A 396 10.41 -17.30 0.21
CA GLY A 396 10.76 -15.91 -0.06
C GLY A 396 11.37 -15.18 1.14
N ILE A 397 10.85 -15.42 2.36
CA ILE A 397 11.41 -14.85 3.60
C ILE A 397 12.86 -15.31 3.79
N LEU A 398 13.12 -16.59 3.62
CA LEU A 398 14.45 -17.16 3.79
C LEU A 398 15.45 -16.61 2.75
N PHE A 399 15.03 -16.48 1.51
CA PHE A 399 15.81 -15.82 0.46
C PHE A 399 16.09 -14.36 0.80
N LEU A 400 15.07 -13.62 1.23
CA LEU A 400 15.18 -12.19 1.57
C LEU A 400 16.12 -11.97 2.77
N PHE A 401 16.04 -12.82 3.79
CA PHE A 401 16.93 -12.77 4.95
C PHE A 401 18.39 -12.96 4.52
N ALA A 402 18.63 -13.87 3.57
CA ALA A 402 19.97 -14.06 3.02
C ALA A 402 20.46 -12.85 2.21
N GLN A 403 19.58 -12.13 1.48
CA GLN A 403 19.94 -10.87 0.83
C GLN A 403 20.29 -9.79 1.86
N TYR A 404 19.55 -9.71 2.98
CA TYR A 404 19.85 -8.83 4.08
C TYR A 404 21.26 -9.15 4.66
N TYR A 405 21.52 -10.41 5.00
CA TYR A 405 22.84 -10.83 5.49
C TYR A 405 23.95 -10.54 4.48
N LYS A 406 23.72 -10.80 3.19
CA LYS A 406 24.69 -10.50 2.12
C LYS A 406 25.05 -9.01 2.08
N LYS A 407 24.07 -8.13 2.30
CA LYS A 407 24.25 -6.67 2.28
C LYS A 407 25.00 -6.17 3.50
N PHE A 408 24.63 -6.62 4.70
CA PHE A 408 25.09 -6.02 5.95
C PHE A 408 26.18 -6.80 6.67
N ARG A 409 26.31 -8.11 6.40
CA ARG A 409 27.31 -9.01 7.02
C ARG A 409 27.30 -9.01 8.54
N ASP A 410 26.11 -8.90 9.13
CA ASP A 410 25.90 -8.82 10.58
C ASP A 410 25.67 -10.22 11.14
N ASN A 411 26.71 -10.80 11.77
CA ASN A 411 26.64 -12.14 12.35
C ASN A 411 25.74 -12.17 13.59
N SER A 412 25.57 -11.07 14.33
CA SER A 412 24.71 -11.05 15.51
C SER A 412 23.24 -11.24 15.11
N ILE A 413 22.80 -10.62 14.03
CA ILE A 413 21.48 -10.82 13.48
C ILE A 413 21.29 -12.24 12.91
N LEU A 414 22.35 -12.78 12.27
CA LEU A 414 22.27 -14.16 11.78
C LEU A 414 22.13 -15.16 12.95
N ASP A 415 22.87 -14.99 14.03
CA ASP A 415 22.73 -15.84 15.24
C ASP A 415 21.35 -15.71 15.87
N GLU A 416 20.82 -14.49 15.98
CA GLU A 416 19.48 -14.21 16.56
C GLU A 416 18.34 -14.91 15.81
N PHE A 417 18.40 -14.95 14.48
CA PHE A 417 17.31 -15.49 13.66
C PHE A 417 17.54 -16.92 13.17
N TYR A 418 18.73 -17.52 13.42
CA TYR A 418 19.08 -18.80 12.81
C TYR A 418 18.18 -19.94 13.27
N ASP A 419 18.08 -20.16 14.59
CA ASP A 419 17.36 -21.30 15.13
C ASP A 419 15.83 -21.09 15.14
N ASP A 420 15.35 -19.84 15.16
CA ASP A 420 13.92 -19.49 15.28
C ASP A 420 13.25 -19.13 13.92
N LEU A 421 14.01 -18.84 12.86
CA LEU A 421 13.49 -18.47 11.55
C LEU A 421 14.16 -19.26 10.40
N VAL A 422 15.49 -19.17 10.28
CA VAL A 422 16.22 -19.74 9.14
C VAL A 422 16.11 -21.25 9.09
N LYS A 423 16.44 -21.91 10.21
CA LYS A 423 16.47 -23.36 10.28
C LYS A 423 15.07 -24.00 10.17
N PRO A 424 14.02 -23.54 10.89
CA PRO A 424 12.69 -24.12 10.75
C PRO A 424 12.15 -24.04 9.33
N ILE A 425 12.29 -22.87 8.66
CA ILE A 425 11.84 -22.72 7.28
C ILE A 425 12.64 -23.63 6.34
N ALA A 426 13.95 -23.65 6.45
CA ALA A 426 14.79 -24.48 5.56
C ALA A 426 14.52 -25.97 5.73
N ASP A 427 14.34 -26.45 6.96
CA ASP A 427 14.01 -27.86 7.23
C ASP A 427 12.62 -28.21 6.69
N PHE A 428 11.61 -27.34 6.88
CA PHE A 428 10.28 -27.53 6.29
C PHE A 428 10.32 -27.59 4.76
N LEU A 429 11.07 -26.69 4.10
CA LEU A 429 11.20 -26.69 2.65
C LEU A 429 11.81 -28.00 2.11
N VAL A 430 12.78 -28.59 2.82
CA VAL A 430 13.32 -29.92 2.45
C VAL A 430 12.26 -31.00 2.55
N ASP A 431 11.48 -31.02 3.64
CA ASP A 431 10.45 -32.04 3.90
C ASP A 431 9.22 -31.86 2.99
N PHE A 432 9.02 -30.65 2.46
CA PHE A 432 7.94 -30.36 1.53
C PHE A 432 8.24 -30.82 0.09
N CYS A 433 9.47 -31.21 -0.24
CA CYS A 433 9.79 -31.78 -1.54
C CYS A 433 9.24 -33.20 -1.69
N GLY A 434 8.74 -33.53 -2.88
CA GLY A 434 8.27 -34.87 -3.26
C GLY A 434 9.41 -35.81 -3.69
N GLU A 435 9.04 -37.02 -4.09
CA GLU A 435 10.00 -38.04 -4.58
C GLU A 435 10.75 -37.59 -5.84
N ASN A 436 10.12 -36.74 -6.66
CA ASN A 436 10.72 -36.12 -7.84
C ASN A 436 11.67 -34.95 -7.49
N ASN A 437 11.90 -34.69 -6.21
CA ASN A 437 12.68 -33.56 -5.65
C ASN A 437 12.12 -32.16 -5.97
N LEU A 438 10.95 -32.03 -6.54
CA LEU A 438 10.25 -30.74 -6.69
C LEU A 438 9.36 -30.49 -5.48
N PRO A 439 9.02 -29.22 -5.13
CA PRO A 439 8.01 -28.93 -4.12
C PRO A 439 6.69 -29.63 -4.47
N LYS A 440 6.03 -30.20 -3.46
CA LYS A 440 4.69 -30.77 -3.63
C LYS A 440 3.70 -29.74 -4.15
N PRO A 441 2.60 -30.15 -4.80
CA PRO A 441 1.53 -29.22 -5.19
C PRO A 441 1.09 -28.35 -4.01
N ASN A 442 0.94 -27.06 -4.25
CA ASN A 442 0.48 -26.04 -3.31
C ASN A 442 -0.21 -24.92 -4.11
N TYR A 443 -0.83 -23.97 -3.42
CA TYR A 443 -1.41 -22.82 -4.12
C TYR A 443 -0.29 -21.98 -4.75
N GLU A 444 -0.51 -21.61 -6.00
CA GLU A 444 0.50 -20.89 -6.78
C GLU A 444 0.44 -19.37 -6.53
N LEU A 445 1.45 -18.66 -7.05
CA LEU A 445 1.65 -17.20 -6.89
C LEU A 445 0.37 -16.36 -7.11
N TRP A 446 -0.46 -16.73 -8.07
CA TRP A 446 -1.66 -15.98 -8.43
C TRP A 446 -2.91 -16.41 -7.65
N GLU A 447 -2.76 -17.36 -6.72
CA GLU A 447 -3.81 -17.83 -5.78
C GLU A 447 -5.02 -18.52 -6.43
N MET A 448 -4.87 -18.99 -7.67
CA MET A 448 -5.96 -19.55 -8.45
C MET A 448 -5.93 -21.08 -8.50
N ASP A 449 -4.74 -21.67 -8.64
CA ASP A 449 -4.56 -23.08 -8.93
C ASP A 449 -3.65 -23.79 -7.91
N PHE A 450 -3.86 -25.12 -7.77
CA PHE A 450 -3.11 -25.96 -6.84
C PHE A 450 -2.21 -26.93 -7.61
N LEU A 451 -0.92 -26.59 -7.75
CA LEU A 451 0.05 -27.37 -8.51
C LEU A 451 1.50 -27.09 -8.05
N SER A 452 2.44 -27.88 -8.51
CA SER A 452 3.90 -27.63 -8.30
C SER A 452 4.42 -26.73 -9.41
N THR A 453 4.58 -25.40 -9.16
CA THR A 453 4.90 -24.42 -10.21
C THR A 453 6.40 -24.26 -10.42
N THR A 454 6.76 -23.76 -11.61
CA THR A 454 8.14 -23.33 -11.90
C THR A 454 8.55 -22.15 -11.01
N TYR A 455 7.65 -21.21 -10.74
CA TYR A 455 7.90 -20.08 -9.85
C TYR A 455 8.25 -20.55 -8.43
N SER A 456 7.33 -21.28 -7.78
CA SER A 456 7.52 -21.78 -6.40
C SER A 456 8.78 -22.63 -6.30
N THR A 457 9.04 -23.50 -7.30
CA THR A 457 10.27 -24.31 -7.38
C THR A 457 11.53 -23.43 -7.40
N SER A 458 11.48 -22.30 -8.11
CA SER A 458 12.60 -21.37 -8.23
C SER A 458 12.90 -20.69 -6.89
N VAL A 459 11.86 -20.24 -6.19
CA VAL A 459 12.01 -19.60 -4.88
C VAL A 459 12.55 -20.58 -3.84
N VAL A 460 12.01 -21.81 -3.79
CA VAL A 460 12.47 -22.88 -2.87
C VAL A 460 13.93 -23.24 -3.13
N PHE A 461 14.33 -23.37 -4.39
CA PHE A 461 15.74 -23.58 -4.75
C PHE A 461 16.64 -22.47 -4.20
N ALA A 462 16.28 -21.20 -4.48
CA ALA A 462 17.08 -20.05 -4.05
C ALA A 462 17.14 -19.93 -2.52
N ALA A 463 16.03 -20.21 -1.84
CA ALA A 463 15.93 -20.20 -0.38
C ALA A 463 16.88 -21.23 0.26
N LEU A 464 16.80 -22.50 -0.15
CA LEU A 464 17.63 -23.57 0.39
C LEU A 464 19.13 -23.37 0.04
N TYR A 465 19.44 -22.92 -1.17
CA TYR A 465 20.80 -22.60 -1.55
C TYR A 465 21.37 -21.46 -0.68
N SER A 466 20.57 -20.44 -0.44
CA SER A 466 20.93 -19.30 0.41
C SER A 466 21.09 -19.71 1.88
N ALA A 467 20.13 -20.49 2.41
CA ALA A 467 20.20 -21.02 3.78
C ALA A 467 21.47 -21.86 4.01
N SER A 468 21.88 -22.67 3.02
CA SER A 468 23.12 -23.43 3.11
C SER A 468 24.36 -22.54 3.27
N ASN A 469 24.37 -21.37 2.61
CA ASN A 469 25.44 -20.39 2.75
C ASN A 469 25.42 -19.72 4.13
N LEU A 470 24.24 -19.39 4.65
CA LEU A 470 24.08 -18.84 6.03
C LEU A 470 24.55 -19.83 7.07
N ALA A 471 24.19 -21.11 6.95
CA ALA A 471 24.64 -22.18 7.85
C ALA A 471 26.19 -22.34 7.85
N GLN A 472 26.81 -22.18 6.69
CA GLN A 472 28.28 -22.18 6.58
C GLN A 472 28.93 -21.04 7.37
N GLN A 473 28.33 -19.84 7.36
CA GLN A 473 28.86 -18.70 8.13
C GLN A 473 28.87 -18.97 9.64
N LEU A 474 27.90 -19.76 10.12
CA LEU A 474 27.82 -20.18 11.53
C LEU A 474 28.48 -21.53 11.83
N ASN A 475 29.27 -22.09 10.89
CA ASN A 475 29.89 -23.41 11.02
C ASN A 475 28.90 -24.56 11.28
N ARG A 476 27.65 -24.44 10.86
CA ARG A 476 26.59 -25.47 10.93
C ARG A 476 26.69 -26.43 9.73
N ALA A 477 27.79 -27.17 9.63
CA ALA A 477 28.16 -27.97 8.45
C ALA A 477 27.09 -29.01 8.04
N ARG A 478 26.37 -29.62 9.02
CA ARG A 478 25.33 -30.61 8.75
C ARG A 478 24.14 -29.98 8.05
N ASP A 479 23.66 -28.85 8.57
CA ASP A 479 22.53 -28.11 7.99
C ASP A 479 22.90 -27.57 6.61
N ALA A 480 24.09 -26.99 6.49
CA ALA A 480 24.60 -26.49 5.21
C ALA A 480 24.63 -27.57 4.12
N LYS A 481 25.09 -28.80 4.46
CA LYS A 481 25.12 -29.93 3.53
C LYS A 481 23.70 -30.37 3.17
N LYS A 482 22.82 -30.58 4.16
CA LYS A 482 21.42 -31.03 3.95
C LYS A 482 20.70 -30.11 2.95
N TRP A 483 20.75 -28.80 3.19
CA TRP A 483 20.01 -27.84 2.39
C TRP A 483 20.63 -27.63 1.00
N ARG A 484 21.97 -27.66 0.91
CA ARG A 484 22.66 -27.59 -0.39
C ARG A 484 22.35 -28.79 -1.27
N ASP A 485 22.43 -29.98 -0.73
CA ASP A 485 22.17 -31.22 -1.48
C ASP A 485 20.74 -31.22 -2.03
N GLN A 486 19.73 -30.77 -1.22
CA GLN A 486 18.36 -30.68 -1.69
C GLN A 486 18.19 -29.58 -2.76
N ALA A 487 18.79 -28.40 -2.58
CA ALA A 487 18.74 -27.34 -3.59
C ALA A 487 19.27 -27.80 -4.95
N LEU A 488 20.38 -28.52 -4.97
CA LEU A 488 20.98 -29.05 -6.22
C LEU A 488 20.10 -30.13 -6.87
N LYS A 489 19.43 -30.97 -6.07
CA LYS A 489 18.44 -31.94 -6.59
C LYS A 489 17.26 -31.23 -7.23
N ILE A 490 16.71 -30.18 -6.57
CA ILE A 490 15.63 -29.36 -7.12
C ILE A 490 16.04 -28.78 -8.49
N ARG A 491 17.23 -28.17 -8.57
CA ARG A 491 17.70 -27.59 -9.83
C ARG A 491 17.79 -28.63 -10.95
N THR A 492 18.32 -29.82 -10.64
CA THR A 492 18.45 -30.90 -11.61
C THR A 492 17.07 -31.38 -12.09
N SER A 493 16.14 -31.64 -11.16
CA SER A 493 14.78 -32.06 -11.51
C SER A 493 14.04 -30.97 -12.30
N ALA A 494 14.15 -29.70 -11.91
CA ALA A 494 13.52 -28.58 -12.61
C ALA A 494 14.01 -28.44 -14.05
N GLN A 495 15.32 -28.60 -14.28
CA GLN A 495 15.92 -28.53 -15.62
C GLN A 495 15.44 -29.65 -16.57
N ASN A 496 15.06 -30.79 -16.01
CA ASN A 496 14.54 -31.94 -16.75
C ASN A 496 13.02 -31.87 -16.95
N GLU A 497 12.29 -31.40 -15.94
CA GLU A 497 10.83 -31.55 -15.88
C GLU A 497 10.07 -30.25 -16.22
N LEU A 498 10.64 -29.08 -15.95
CA LEU A 498 9.90 -27.81 -16.01
C LEU A 498 10.21 -26.95 -17.25
N PHE A 499 11.05 -27.41 -18.17
CA PHE A 499 11.25 -26.75 -19.45
C PHE A 499 10.62 -27.56 -20.59
N ASN A 500 9.71 -26.94 -21.33
CA ASN A 500 9.08 -27.54 -22.50
C ASN A 500 9.93 -27.24 -23.76
N PRO A 501 10.62 -28.26 -24.34
CA PRO A 501 11.45 -28.05 -25.51
C PRO A 501 10.64 -27.83 -26.80
N GLU A 502 9.37 -28.22 -26.86
CA GLU A 502 8.52 -28.09 -28.04
C GLU A 502 8.11 -26.63 -28.29
N ASN A 503 7.70 -25.93 -27.22
CA ASN A 503 7.33 -24.52 -27.30
C ASN A 503 8.44 -23.55 -26.86
N ASN A 504 9.60 -24.06 -26.43
CA ASN A 504 10.74 -23.30 -25.90
C ASN A 504 10.37 -22.38 -24.72
N TYR A 505 9.47 -22.84 -23.86
CA TYR A 505 9.04 -22.11 -22.67
C TYR A 505 9.05 -23.00 -21.44
N PHE A 506 8.86 -22.41 -20.27
CA PHE A 506 8.69 -23.17 -19.02
C PHE A 506 7.25 -23.67 -18.92
N TYR A 507 7.04 -24.93 -18.48
CA TYR A 507 5.75 -25.33 -17.98
C TYR A 507 5.37 -24.40 -16.81
N ARG A 508 4.12 -23.96 -16.72
CA ARG A 508 3.65 -23.22 -15.55
C ARG A 508 3.85 -24.07 -14.30
N GLY A 509 3.54 -25.34 -14.38
CA GLY A 509 3.76 -26.30 -13.30
C GLY A 509 3.33 -27.72 -13.66
N ILE A 510 3.28 -28.57 -12.65
CA ILE A 510 2.84 -29.96 -12.72
C ILE A 510 1.65 -30.14 -11.79
N TRP A 511 0.52 -30.56 -12.35
CA TRP A 511 -0.69 -30.86 -11.62
C TRP A 511 -0.55 -32.07 -10.69
N PRO A 512 -1.39 -32.26 -9.64
CA PRO A 512 -1.33 -33.43 -8.76
C PRO A 512 -1.44 -34.80 -9.48
N ASN A 513 -2.09 -34.84 -10.63
CA ASN A 513 -2.18 -36.02 -11.48
C ASN A 513 -0.95 -36.30 -12.35
N GLY A 514 0.08 -35.43 -12.28
CA GLY A 514 1.32 -35.52 -13.04
C GLY A 514 1.27 -34.85 -14.42
N GLU A 515 0.16 -34.28 -14.86
CA GLU A 515 0.06 -33.53 -16.10
C GLU A 515 0.83 -32.22 -16.00
N LYS A 516 1.50 -31.84 -17.11
CA LYS A 516 2.27 -30.60 -17.20
C LYS A 516 1.40 -29.48 -17.79
N ASP A 517 1.32 -28.36 -17.10
CA ASP A 517 0.63 -27.16 -17.57
C ASP A 517 1.55 -26.35 -18.47
N SER A 518 1.21 -26.24 -19.76
CA SER A 518 1.99 -25.51 -20.78
C SER A 518 1.55 -24.07 -20.99
N LYS A 519 0.64 -23.54 -20.15
CA LYS A 519 0.21 -22.16 -20.20
C LYS A 519 1.40 -21.19 -20.09
N ILE A 520 1.46 -20.19 -20.94
CA ILE A 520 2.48 -19.14 -20.86
C ILE A 520 2.13 -18.22 -19.68
N ASP A 521 2.99 -18.21 -18.68
CA ASP A 521 2.85 -17.47 -17.43
C ASP A 521 4.14 -16.69 -17.14
N ALA A 522 4.01 -15.37 -16.97
CA ALA A 522 5.14 -14.48 -16.73
C ALA A 522 5.93 -14.85 -15.47
N SER A 523 5.27 -15.39 -14.45
CA SER A 523 5.94 -15.81 -13.20
C SER A 523 6.89 -16.98 -13.40
N SER A 524 6.56 -17.92 -14.30
CA SER A 524 7.44 -19.05 -14.61
C SER A 524 8.77 -18.59 -15.19
N PHE A 525 8.73 -17.62 -16.09
CA PHE A 525 9.91 -17.01 -16.66
C PHE A 525 10.69 -16.19 -15.59
N TYR A 526 10.00 -15.30 -14.90
CA TYR A 526 10.60 -14.41 -13.92
C TYR A 526 11.25 -15.19 -12.76
N GLY A 527 10.55 -16.19 -12.21
CA GLY A 527 11.10 -17.03 -11.17
C GLY A 527 12.36 -17.78 -11.61
N ALA A 528 12.33 -18.36 -12.81
CA ALA A 528 13.48 -19.05 -13.38
C ALA A 528 14.71 -18.14 -13.52
N PHE A 529 14.49 -16.86 -13.83
CA PHE A 529 15.50 -15.82 -13.99
C PHE A 529 15.99 -15.27 -12.65
N ILE A 530 15.11 -14.63 -11.89
CA ILE A 530 15.49 -13.83 -10.71
C ILE A 530 16.06 -14.68 -9.56
N PHE A 531 15.55 -15.91 -9.38
CA PHE A 531 16.04 -16.86 -8.40
C PHE A 531 17.14 -17.78 -8.93
N ASN A 532 17.61 -17.54 -10.16
CA ASN A 532 18.71 -18.25 -10.79
C ASN A 532 18.54 -19.80 -10.80
N LEU A 533 17.29 -20.27 -11.00
CA LEU A 533 17.03 -21.71 -11.16
C LEU A 533 17.64 -22.23 -12.49
N PHE A 534 17.54 -21.42 -13.55
CA PHE A 534 18.20 -21.64 -14.83
C PHE A 534 19.34 -20.64 -15.02
N ASP A 535 20.40 -21.08 -15.67
CA ASP A 535 21.56 -20.22 -15.93
C ASP A 535 21.20 -19.07 -16.87
N PHE A 536 21.46 -17.83 -16.45
CA PHE A 536 21.24 -16.64 -17.25
C PHE A 536 22.02 -16.66 -18.59
N LYS A 537 23.24 -17.27 -18.63
CA LYS A 537 24.02 -17.42 -19.85
C LYS A 537 23.52 -18.55 -20.77
N GLY A 538 22.59 -19.36 -20.28
CA GLY A 538 22.01 -20.48 -21.02
C GLY A 538 20.91 -20.02 -21.98
N GLU A 539 20.78 -20.69 -23.13
CA GLU A 539 19.82 -20.36 -24.18
C GLU A 539 18.33 -20.48 -23.73
N LYS A 540 18.04 -21.35 -22.75
CA LYS A 540 16.64 -21.61 -22.33
C LYS A 540 15.92 -20.36 -21.88
N LEU A 541 16.54 -19.53 -21.04
CA LEU A 541 15.94 -18.26 -20.57
C LEU A 541 15.72 -17.28 -21.72
N HIS A 542 16.68 -17.13 -22.62
CA HIS A 542 16.55 -16.22 -23.75
C HIS A 542 15.48 -16.67 -24.75
N ARG A 543 15.36 -17.97 -25.01
CA ARG A 543 14.26 -18.52 -25.83
C ARG A 543 12.92 -18.33 -25.20
N ALA A 544 12.80 -18.62 -23.91
CA ALA A 544 11.54 -18.43 -23.16
C ALA A 544 11.12 -16.94 -23.16
N PHE A 545 12.05 -16.02 -22.98
CA PHE A 545 11.74 -14.59 -23.07
C PHE A 545 11.17 -14.19 -24.44
N ASN A 546 11.76 -14.65 -25.52
CA ASN A 546 11.27 -14.37 -26.86
C ASN A 546 9.85 -14.97 -27.09
N VAL A 547 9.58 -16.15 -26.52
CA VAL A 547 8.23 -16.77 -26.57
C VAL A 547 7.23 -15.93 -25.80
N LEU A 548 7.58 -15.47 -24.59
CA LEU A 548 6.73 -14.59 -23.75
C LEU A 548 6.35 -13.32 -24.51
N GLU A 549 7.32 -12.60 -25.07
CA GLU A 549 7.10 -11.37 -25.80
C GLU A 549 6.24 -11.57 -27.04
N LYS A 550 6.53 -12.62 -27.80
CA LYS A 550 5.73 -12.96 -28.99
C LYS A 550 4.28 -13.33 -28.62
N ARG A 551 4.08 -14.11 -27.53
CA ARG A 551 2.76 -14.56 -27.13
C ARG A 551 1.85 -13.38 -26.71
N PHE A 552 2.41 -12.43 -26.00
CA PHE A 552 1.65 -11.26 -25.53
C PHE A 552 1.73 -10.04 -26.45
N ASN A 553 2.32 -10.22 -27.66
CA ASN A 553 2.37 -9.19 -28.71
C ASN A 553 2.89 -7.83 -28.19
N VAL A 554 4.00 -7.86 -27.46
CA VAL A 554 4.56 -6.67 -26.78
C VAL A 554 5.01 -5.56 -27.74
N ASP A 555 5.18 -5.85 -29.03
CA ASP A 555 5.45 -4.84 -30.05
C ASP A 555 4.26 -3.91 -30.29
N SER A 556 3.03 -4.36 -30.02
CA SER A 556 1.82 -3.55 -30.12
C SER A 556 1.31 -3.00 -28.79
N GLN A 557 1.73 -3.61 -27.68
CA GLN A 557 1.32 -3.25 -26.32
C GLN A 557 2.46 -3.48 -25.35
N ILE A 558 3.03 -2.42 -24.78
CA ILE A 558 4.18 -2.51 -23.86
C ILE A 558 3.85 -3.32 -22.59
N GLY A 559 2.65 -3.15 -22.07
CA GLY A 559 2.19 -3.80 -20.83
C GLY A 559 2.02 -5.31 -20.97
N LEU A 560 2.32 -6.05 -19.91
CA LEU A 560 2.26 -7.51 -19.87
C LEU A 560 1.20 -8.01 -18.87
N PRO A 561 0.37 -9.02 -19.23
CA PRO A 561 -0.52 -9.69 -18.31
C PRO A 561 0.23 -10.68 -17.40
N ARG A 562 -0.45 -11.28 -16.42
CA ARG A 562 0.11 -12.36 -15.60
C ARG A 562 0.37 -13.62 -16.43
N PHE A 563 -0.65 -14.08 -17.13
CA PHE A 563 -0.63 -15.33 -17.91
C PHE A 563 -1.70 -15.30 -19.02
N GLU A 564 -1.64 -16.31 -19.90
CA GLU A 564 -2.61 -16.50 -20.99
C GLU A 564 -4.04 -16.64 -20.47
N SER A 565 -4.97 -15.88 -21.08
CA SER A 565 -6.40 -15.92 -20.77
C SER A 565 -6.72 -15.61 -19.30
N ASP A 566 -5.98 -14.66 -18.72
CA ASP A 566 -6.23 -14.18 -17.38
C ASP A 566 -7.54 -13.36 -17.34
N VAL A 567 -8.55 -13.92 -16.69
CA VAL A 567 -9.88 -13.29 -16.59
C VAL A 567 -10.08 -12.53 -15.28
N TYR A 568 -9.07 -12.51 -14.40
CA TYR A 568 -9.19 -11.85 -13.11
C TYR A 568 -9.39 -10.35 -13.28
N TYR A 569 -10.49 -9.83 -12.75
CA TYR A 569 -10.88 -8.41 -12.80
C TYR A 569 -11.07 -7.86 -14.24
N ARG A 570 -11.26 -8.74 -15.23
CA ARG A 570 -11.53 -8.38 -16.62
C ARG A 570 -13.00 -7.98 -16.80
N PHE A 571 -13.26 -6.77 -17.32
CA PHE A 571 -14.61 -6.24 -17.48
C PHE A 571 -15.24 -6.46 -18.85
N SER A 572 -14.48 -6.95 -19.83
CA SER A 572 -14.97 -7.17 -21.19
C SER A 572 -14.27 -8.36 -21.83
N ASP A 573 -14.98 -9.03 -22.76
CA ASP A 573 -14.40 -10.10 -23.60
C ASP A 573 -13.68 -9.56 -24.85
N ASP A 574 -13.62 -8.24 -25.03
CA ASP A 574 -12.97 -7.60 -26.19
C ASP A 574 -11.43 -7.67 -26.14
N TYR A 575 -10.86 -8.08 -25.02
CA TYR A 575 -9.43 -8.25 -24.80
C TYR A 575 -9.13 -9.48 -23.94
N GLU A 576 -7.91 -10.02 -24.06
CA GLU A 576 -7.56 -11.29 -23.44
C GLU A 576 -7.35 -11.19 -21.91
N ALA A 577 -6.62 -10.18 -21.46
CA ALA A 577 -6.24 -10.01 -20.05
C ALA A 577 -5.87 -8.56 -19.74
N ASN A 578 -5.97 -8.18 -18.45
CA ASN A 578 -5.50 -6.90 -17.95
C ASN A 578 -3.97 -6.84 -17.92
N ILE A 579 -3.43 -5.64 -18.04
CA ILE A 579 -2.00 -5.38 -17.86
C ILE A 579 -1.68 -5.31 -16.37
N TRP A 580 -0.52 -5.85 -15.99
CA TRP A 580 0.01 -5.79 -14.65
C TRP A 580 1.34 -5.01 -14.62
N PRO A 581 1.45 -3.93 -13.84
CA PRO A 581 2.71 -3.20 -13.71
C PRO A 581 3.89 -4.10 -13.30
N ILE A 582 3.67 -5.04 -12.35
CA ILE A 582 4.73 -5.93 -11.87
C ILE A 582 5.31 -6.82 -12.97
N THR A 583 4.45 -7.50 -13.74
CA THR A 583 4.92 -8.38 -14.84
C THR A 583 5.57 -7.58 -15.97
N THR A 584 5.09 -6.38 -16.21
CA THR A 584 5.67 -5.44 -17.17
C THR A 584 7.07 -5.01 -16.74
N LEU A 585 7.30 -4.74 -15.44
CA LEU A 585 8.60 -4.39 -14.88
C LEU A 585 9.59 -5.56 -14.91
N TRP A 586 9.12 -6.81 -14.74
CA TRP A 586 9.97 -8.01 -14.88
C TRP A 586 10.63 -8.13 -16.27
N ARG A 587 9.94 -7.64 -17.31
CA ARG A 587 10.53 -7.51 -18.65
C ARG A 587 11.66 -6.48 -18.66
N ALA A 588 11.43 -5.32 -18.03
CA ALA A 588 12.46 -4.27 -17.94
C ALA A 588 13.72 -4.78 -17.23
N GLU A 589 13.57 -5.49 -16.11
CA GLU A 589 14.69 -6.09 -15.36
C GLU A 589 15.47 -7.08 -16.21
N PHE A 590 14.81 -7.92 -17.01
CA PHE A 590 15.49 -8.86 -17.88
C PHE A 590 16.22 -8.16 -19.02
N TYR A 591 15.66 -7.10 -19.61
CA TYR A 591 16.36 -6.29 -20.61
C TYR A 591 17.59 -5.59 -20.01
N ILE A 592 17.48 -5.07 -18.77
CA ILE A 592 18.63 -4.50 -18.05
C ILE A 592 19.73 -5.56 -17.88
N ALA A 593 19.36 -6.75 -17.40
CA ALA A 593 20.32 -7.85 -17.23
C ALA A 593 21.00 -8.27 -18.55
N ARG A 594 20.30 -8.14 -19.69
CA ARG A 594 20.88 -8.39 -21.04
C ARG A 594 21.73 -7.24 -21.56
N GLY A 595 21.76 -6.08 -20.90
CA GLY A 595 22.39 -4.86 -21.40
C GLY A 595 21.60 -4.13 -22.49
N GLU A 596 20.35 -4.50 -22.73
CA GLU A 596 19.44 -3.85 -23.70
C GLU A 596 18.74 -2.65 -23.06
N ILE A 597 19.52 -1.70 -22.57
CA ILE A 597 19.10 -0.58 -21.72
C ILE A 597 18.04 0.30 -22.39
N LEU A 598 18.09 0.51 -23.69
CA LEU A 598 17.10 1.34 -24.41
C LEU A 598 15.71 0.73 -24.31
N LYS A 599 15.57 -0.58 -24.54
CA LYS A 599 14.29 -1.28 -24.40
C LYS A 599 13.76 -1.27 -22.97
N ALA A 600 14.65 -1.43 -22.01
CA ALA A 600 14.28 -1.31 -20.59
C ALA A 600 13.75 0.09 -20.27
N LYS A 601 14.42 1.14 -20.77
CA LYS A 601 13.96 2.53 -20.57
C LYS A 601 12.61 2.81 -21.23
N GLU A 602 12.29 2.23 -22.39
CA GLU A 602 10.97 2.32 -23.01
C GLU A 602 9.85 1.78 -22.10
N ILE A 603 10.09 0.62 -21.46
CA ILE A 603 9.16 0.02 -20.52
C ILE A 603 9.05 0.88 -19.25
N LEU A 604 10.18 1.34 -18.69
CA LEU A 604 10.20 2.18 -17.49
C LEU A 604 9.51 3.53 -17.75
N ASP A 605 9.65 4.11 -18.93
CA ASP A 605 8.93 5.31 -19.33
C ASP A 605 7.43 5.06 -19.35
N TRP A 606 7.01 3.98 -20.01
CA TRP A 606 5.60 3.61 -20.06
C TRP A 606 5.00 3.39 -18.66
N VAL A 607 5.66 2.65 -17.77
CA VAL A 607 5.20 2.45 -16.39
C VAL A 607 5.17 3.78 -15.62
N SER A 608 6.16 4.65 -15.83
CA SER A 608 6.18 5.99 -15.24
C SER A 608 4.97 6.83 -15.66
N ASP A 609 4.55 6.73 -16.92
CA ASP A 609 3.39 7.45 -17.45
C ASP A 609 2.06 6.92 -16.90
N GLN A 610 2.04 5.65 -16.43
CA GLN A 610 0.88 5.09 -15.73
C GLN A 610 0.75 5.55 -14.28
N GLN A 611 1.78 6.14 -13.69
CA GLN A 611 1.68 6.67 -12.34
C GLN A 611 0.82 7.94 -12.30
N THR A 612 0.00 8.06 -11.24
CA THR A 612 -0.71 9.31 -10.95
C THR A 612 0.29 10.47 -10.69
N SER A 613 -0.20 11.68 -10.56
CA SER A 613 0.63 12.86 -10.16
C SER A 613 1.32 12.68 -8.81
N THR A 614 0.77 11.84 -7.94
CA THR A 614 1.32 11.46 -6.63
C THR A 614 2.16 10.17 -6.66
N GLY A 615 2.37 9.59 -7.83
CA GLY A 615 3.23 8.41 -8.02
C GLY A 615 2.54 7.07 -7.77
N ILE A 616 1.23 7.02 -7.64
CA ILE A 616 0.48 5.79 -7.36
C ILE A 616 0.44 4.90 -8.61
N LEU A 617 0.83 3.63 -8.46
CA LEU A 617 0.65 2.53 -9.40
C LEU A 617 -0.43 1.57 -8.88
N PRO A 618 -1.32 1.10 -9.75
CA PRO A 618 -2.36 0.13 -9.40
C PRO A 618 -1.84 -1.31 -9.39
N GLU A 619 -2.71 -2.24 -9.03
CA GLU A 619 -2.52 -3.65 -9.30
C GLU A 619 -2.61 -3.94 -10.80
N GLN A 620 -3.63 -3.43 -11.45
CA GLN A 620 -3.95 -3.72 -12.85
C GLN A 620 -4.30 -2.44 -13.63
N ILE A 621 -4.20 -2.53 -14.94
CA ILE A 621 -4.48 -1.47 -15.90
C ILE A 621 -5.34 -2.05 -17.02
N ASP A 622 -6.43 -1.37 -17.38
CA ASP A 622 -7.25 -1.73 -18.54
C ASP A 622 -6.47 -1.47 -19.84
N PRO A 623 -6.26 -2.46 -20.70
CA PRO A 623 -5.48 -2.27 -21.93
C PRO A 623 -6.15 -1.35 -22.97
N ARG A 624 -7.45 -1.05 -22.83
CA ARG A 624 -8.23 -0.27 -23.81
C ARG A 624 -8.11 1.24 -23.59
N ASP A 625 -8.12 1.69 -22.34
CA ASP A 625 -8.14 3.12 -21.99
C ASP A 625 -7.10 3.51 -20.93
N LEU A 626 -6.27 2.55 -20.52
CA LEU A 626 -5.19 2.69 -19.53
C LEU A 626 -5.67 3.14 -18.14
N LYS A 627 -6.94 2.91 -17.81
CA LYS A 627 -7.44 3.18 -16.45
C LYS A 627 -6.92 2.19 -15.44
N HIS A 628 -6.69 2.68 -14.26
CA HIS A 628 -6.36 1.86 -13.10
C HIS A 628 -7.53 0.96 -12.72
N LEU A 629 -7.24 -0.30 -12.46
CA LEU A 629 -8.19 -1.32 -12.04
C LEU A 629 -7.72 -1.98 -10.73
N SER A 630 -8.67 -2.54 -9.99
CA SER A 630 -8.42 -3.17 -8.70
C SER A 630 -7.90 -2.15 -7.67
N VAL A 631 -7.02 -2.52 -6.77
CA VAL A 631 -6.48 -1.63 -5.74
C VAL A 631 -5.41 -0.69 -6.27
N ALA A 632 -5.37 0.54 -5.74
CA ALA A 632 -4.34 1.52 -6.03
C ALA A 632 -4.10 2.46 -4.82
N PRO A 633 -2.85 2.45 -4.25
CA PRO A 633 -1.65 1.76 -4.72
C PRO A 633 -1.62 0.26 -4.41
N LEU A 634 -0.92 -0.53 -5.24
CA LEU A 634 -0.42 -1.83 -4.81
C LEU A 634 1.04 -1.68 -4.36
N THR A 635 1.34 -2.11 -3.14
CA THR A 635 2.70 -1.98 -2.55
C THR A 635 3.75 -2.69 -3.39
N TRP A 636 3.43 -3.87 -3.92
CA TRP A 636 4.33 -4.63 -4.81
C TRP A 636 4.63 -3.87 -6.09
N SER A 637 3.64 -3.28 -6.76
CA SER A 637 3.87 -2.46 -7.98
C SER A 637 4.82 -1.29 -7.70
N GLN A 638 4.65 -0.63 -6.56
CA GLN A 638 5.54 0.47 -6.14
C GLN A 638 6.98 -0.02 -5.90
N ALA A 639 7.12 -1.12 -5.18
CA ALA A 639 8.42 -1.68 -4.81
C ALA A 639 9.17 -2.24 -6.02
N GLU A 640 8.47 -2.87 -6.95
CA GLU A 640 9.04 -3.41 -8.19
C GLU A 640 9.56 -2.29 -9.10
N TYR A 641 8.83 -1.18 -9.19
CA TYR A 641 9.31 0.01 -9.90
C TYR A 641 10.62 0.55 -9.30
N VAL A 642 10.71 0.61 -7.97
CA VAL A 642 11.96 1.00 -7.28
C VAL A 642 13.08 0.00 -7.58
N SER A 643 12.78 -1.32 -7.55
CA SER A 643 13.75 -2.39 -7.83
C SER A 643 14.30 -2.31 -9.24
N ALA A 644 13.45 -2.17 -10.26
CA ALA A 644 13.85 -2.04 -11.65
C ALA A 644 14.74 -0.80 -11.88
N LEU A 645 14.44 0.33 -11.24
CA LEU A 645 15.30 1.52 -11.31
C LEU A 645 16.64 1.34 -10.59
N LEU A 646 16.67 0.55 -9.50
CA LEU A 646 17.94 0.19 -8.85
C LEU A 646 18.78 -0.74 -9.72
N ASP A 647 18.17 -1.62 -10.51
CA ASP A 647 18.87 -2.45 -11.48
C ASP A 647 19.44 -1.62 -12.63
N LEU A 648 18.66 -0.63 -13.11
CA LEU A 648 19.14 0.33 -14.10
C LEU A 648 20.40 1.07 -13.60
N ILE A 649 20.38 1.59 -12.37
CA ILE A 649 21.56 2.24 -11.75
C ILE A 649 22.76 1.28 -11.73
N ALA A 650 22.54 0.04 -11.28
CA ALA A 650 23.60 -0.94 -11.15
C ALA A 650 24.19 -1.37 -12.51
N SER A 651 23.44 -1.28 -13.60
CA SER A 651 23.90 -1.61 -14.96
C SER A 651 24.73 -0.49 -15.61
N GLU A 652 24.60 0.74 -15.12
CA GLU A 652 25.31 1.92 -15.60
C GLU A 652 26.60 2.20 -14.79
N GLU A 653 26.82 1.50 -13.66
CA GLU A 653 28.04 1.51 -12.83
C GLU A 653 29.05 0.44 -13.29
#